data_76158aa15e2f5febc0c4ae71031e6693
#
_entry.id   76158aa15e2f5febc0c4ae71031e6693
#
_cell.length_a   1.000
_cell.length_b   1.000
_cell.length_c   1.000
_cell.angle_alpha   90.00
_cell.angle_beta   90.00
_cell.angle_gamma   90.00
#
_symmetry.space_group_name_H-M   'P 1'
#
loop_
_entity.id
_entity.type
_entity.pdbx_description
1 polymer ?
#
loop_
_entity_poly.entity_id
_entity_poly.type
_entity_poly.pdbx_seq_one_letter_code
_entity_poly.pdbx_strand_id
1 'polypeptide(L)'
;MARDVEERENETPGAEDGGAVATDDALLTTPKLTPSAQAAVERGEADQQDGPGLFATLLARRHDVLPWLRGRSRETWAWVGIIALATLLRFWGLGDKPLHHDESMHAYFSLWYALRPESYWYDPLLHGPFQFHAEGFVFRVIMFFSDLFRVSSTSGNPWINDATARILPATTGVVLVGLTYGLRRELGRLGALIAAFLLAISPAFVYFSRFLREDIYFACFSYATIIFALQFARKRTTPWLVATAVAFILAYATKEAIYLNTVIWLSFLVLLLVWEFGTWLATRLPAVLSRRERAFFGHAGPLAALGVIGSAVAGFGLSRLNTLSAYILSHTAQTDVQVALLEQNTVGWLLWGSILLALVVVAVLVRQIYFGGNDPALLARPAANGDDPRVTSLPQSGLAARIDPQRYPVTRLLVGIPWVSWFVAFVAGWVLFALLYWIKPGVDHSIASVSQGFQVGVGRGIWQGLYYWLQQQQVARGGEPWYYYLLLIPLYEQLAVVFGLAGIVYTLRHPTRVRLFLVYWFFGALALYSWAGEKMPWLVLHILLPLMLLAAIALAALAHAAVAEWSQLASDQGARVRAWAADVRREPRTLVAGGWQGAQPGLRVAGLALGLLAAVLLLIPMTWGMLVLSHQDAANGPHEMMVYVQTTTDVDLVMNKLTAADAALYHGQHQLKIGVGQGEEWPFYWYLRDYWLDRAPAYATFDIPITGNVPQQDVLLLTPGDAATFMAAHPGQYRAHQYQLRSWWDQGYFPPACVSTAKQACPPQWWVGVGPALWLSYGDNPPPHATFNLGRATARVWNWVWHRTPIGNGYGSYDFTLLVRNGVPIQP
;
A
#
# COMPACT_ATOMS: atom_id res chain seq x y z
N MET A 1 -24.97 -7.58 -19.60
CA MET A 1 -23.81 -7.01 -20.29
C MET A 1 -23.75 -7.38 -21.79
N ALA A 2 -24.64 -8.18 -22.27
CA ALA A 2 -24.74 -8.55 -23.71
C ALA A 2 -25.83 -7.79 -24.48
N ARG A 3 -26.59 -6.92 -23.83
CA ARG A 3 -27.77 -6.25 -24.43
C ARG A 3 -27.45 -4.97 -25.23
N ASP A 4 -26.32 -4.32 -24.98
CA ASP A 4 -26.09 -3.00 -25.57
C ASP A 4 -25.28 -3.03 -26.90
N VAL A 5 -24.96 -4.19 -27.41
CA VAL A 5 -24.17 -4.33 -28.65
C VAL A 5 -25.03 -4.64 -29.87
N GLU A 6 -26.29 -5.04 -29.68
CA GLU A 6 -27.13 -5.56 -30.79
C GLU A 6 -28.29 -4.66 -31.24
N GLU A 7 -28.62 -3.58 -30.56
CA GLU A 7 -29.72 -2.69 -30.96
C GLU A 7 -29.39 -1.69 -32.10
N ARG A 8 -28.18 -1.74 -32.65
CA ARG A 8 -27.78 -0.83 -33.76
C ARG A 8 -27.70 -1.46 -35.15
N GLU A 9 -28.08 -2.71 -35.30
CA GLU A 9 -27.97 -3.39 -36.59
C GLU A 9 -29.33 -3.58 -37.38
N ASN A 10 -30.42 -2.91 -37.00
CA ASN A 10 -31.72 -3.18 -37.61
C ASN A 10 -32.37 -2.02 -38.36
N GLU A 11 -31.63 -1.08 -38.92
CA GLU A 11 -32.20 -0.14 -39.88
C GLU A 11 -31.24 0.09 -41.05
N THR A 12 -31.39 -0.67 -42.14
CA THR A 12 -31.03 -0.20 -43.48
C THR A 12 -31.82 -0.90 -44.54
N PRO A 13 -32.32 -0.21 -45.56
CA PRO A 13 -32.59 -0.79 -46.88
C PRO A 13 -31.50 -0.39 -47.86
N GLY A 14 -30.92 -1.38 -48.50
CA GLY A 14 -30.39 -1.47 -49.85
C GLY A 14 -29.40 -0.47 -50.38
N ALA A 15 -28.22 -0.96 -50.69
CA ALA A 15 -27.51 -0.88 -51.99
C ALA A 15 -26.05 -1.36 -51.82
N GLU A 16 -25.60 -2.05 -52.85
CA GLU A 16 -24.34 -2.73 -53.08
C GLU A 16 -23.07 -1.89 -52.85
N ASP A 17 -22.06 -2.40 -52.18
CA ASP A 17 -20.75 -2.78 -52.68
C ASP A 17 -19.71 -2.88 -51.56
N GLY A 18 -18.84 -3.92 -51.64
CA GLY A 18 -17.48 -3.89 -51.09
C GLY A 18 -17.30 -4.07 -49.57
N GLY A 19 -17.35 -5.34 -49.11
CA GLY A 19 -17.20 -5.72 -47.73
C GLY A 19 -15.89 -5.29 -47.04
N ALA A 20 -16.05 -4.54 -46.03
CA ALA A 20 -15.11 -4.51 -44.91
C ALA A 20 -15.90 -4.79 -43.62
N VAL A 21 -15.70 -5.98 -43.07
CA VAL A 21 -16.26 -6.36 -41.78
C VAL A 21 -15.73 -5.44 -40.71
N ALA A 22 -16.59 -4.57 -40.20
CA ALA A 22 -16.33 -3.78 -39.03
C ALA A 22 -16.19 -4.71 -37.82
N THR A 23 -14.98 -4.92 -37.38
CA THR A 23 -14.68 -5.62 -36.13
C THR A 23 -14.89 -4.66 -34.97
N ASP A 24 -15.79 -5.04 -34.05
CA ASP A 24 -16.07 -4.34 -32.81
C ASP A 24 -14.81 -4.20 -31.95
N ASP A 25 -14.10 -3.11 -32.08
CA ASP A 25 -12.95 -2.65 -31.29
C ASP A 25 -13.42 -1.86 -30.04
N ALA A 26 -14.68 -2.09 -29.62
CA ALA A 26 -15.33 -1.32 -28.54
C ALA A 26 -14.70 -1.51 -27.14
N LEU A 27 -13.75 -2.44 -26.97
CA LEU A 27 -13.03 -2.63 -25.70
C LEU A 27 -11.70 -1.89 -25.63
N LEU A 28 -11.27 -1.23 -26.71
CA LEU A 28 -10.01 -0.47 -26.77
C LEU A 28 -10.16 0.91 -27.42
N THR A 29 -11.33 1.27 -27.95
CA THR A 29 -11.54 2.57 -28.56
C THR A 29 -12.19 3.54 -27.59
N THR A 30 -11.54 4.69 -27.40
CA THR A 30 -12.14 5.91 -26.89
C THR A 30 -13.38 6.28 -27.71
N PRO A 31 -14.43 6.88 -27.11
CA PRO A 31 -15.57 7.41 -27.86
C PRO A 31 -15.05 8.28 -29.02
N LYS A 32 -15.63 8.14 -30.21
CA LYS A 32 -15.32 9.04 -31.35
C LYS A 32 -15.55 10.45 -30.89
N LEU A 33 -14.48 11.18 -30.70
CA LEU A 33 -14.50 12.61 -30.39
C LEU A 33 -15.04 13.37 -31.61
N THR A 34 -15.77 14.44 -31.39
CA THR A 34 -16.17 15.35 -32.45
C THR A 34 -14.92 15.88 -33.20
N PRO A 35 -15.03 16.29 -34.45
CA PRO A 35 -13.87 16.79 -35.23
C PRO A 35 -13.07 17.87 -34.50
N SER A 36 -13.73 18.73 -33.72
CA SER A 36 -13.07 19.73 -32.87
C SER A 36 -12.33 19.13 -31.67
N ALA A 37 -12.82 18.03 -31.13
CA ALA A 37 -12.18 17.30 -30.06
C ALA A 37 -11.02 16.41 -30.54
N GLN A 38 -11.12 15.87 -31.76
CA GLN A 38 -10.01 15.22 -32.46
C GLN A 38 -8.88 16.19 -32.79
N ALA A 39 -9.19 17.36 -33.30
CA ALA A 39 -8.18 18.40 -33.56
C ALA A 39 -7.53 18.99 -32.28
N ALA A 40 -8.20 18.85 -31.12
CA ALA A 40 -7.62 19.20 -29.82
C ALA A 40 -6.73 18.07 -29.25
N VAL A 41 -7.10 16.83 -29.52
CA VAL A 41 -6.30 15.64 -29.19
C VAL A 41 -5.06 15.56 -30.08
N GLU A 42 -5.20 15.79 -31.39
CA GLU A 42 -4.07 15.82 -32.34
C GLU A 42 -3.10 16.98 -32.05
N ARG A 43 -3.60 18.17 -31.63
CA ARG A 43 -2.75 19.25 -31.13
C ARG A 43 -2.07 18.94 -29.80
N GLY A 44 -2.69 18.12 -28.97
CA GLY A 44 -2.09 17.61 -27.73
C GLY A 44 -1.11 16.46 -27.94
N GLU A 45 -1.25 15.69 -29.04
CA GLU A 45 -0.36 14.57 -29.38
C GLU A 45 0.87 15.02 -30.19
N ALA A 46 0.77 16.11 -30.92
CA ALA A 46 1.93 16.71 -31.61
C ALA A 46 3.01 17.26 -30.64
N ASP A 47 2.63 17.51 -29.37
CA ASP A 47 3.56 17.87 -28.29
C ASP A 47 4.19 16.66 -27.57
N GLN A 48 3.94 15.44 -28.04
CA GLN A 48 4.42 14.19 -27.42
C GLN A 48 5.64 13.55 -28.12
N GLN A 49 6.45 14.32 -28.80
CA GLN A 49 7.84 13.87 -28.98
C GLN A 49 8.50 13.86 -27.61
N ASP A 50 8.92 12.67 -27.16
CA ASP A 50 9.79 12.51 -26.01
C ASP A 50 11.05 13.34 -26.25
N GLY A 51 10.99 14.61 -25.91
CA GLY A 51 12.17 15.48 -25.85
C GLY A 51 13.14 14.90 -24.81
N PRO A 52 14.42 15.22 -24.87
CA PRO A 52 15.38 14.75 -23.89
C PRO A 52 14.84 14.96 -22.49
N GLY A 53 14.97 13.96 -21.62
CA GLY A 53 14.40 13.98 -20.27
C GLY A 53 14.78 15.26 -19.52
N LEU A 54 13.97 15.66 -18.54
CA LEU A 54 14.11 16.90 -17.76
C LEU A 54 15.59 17.15 -17.35
N PHE A 55 16.27 16.11 -16.90
CA PHE A 55 17.66 16.19 -16.44
C PHE A 55 18.65 16.46 -17.59
N ALA A 56 18.47 15.78 -18.74
CA ALA A 56 19.29 16.02 -19.94
C ALA A 56 19.07 17.43 -20.51
N THR A 57 17.81 17.92 -20.45
CA THR A 57 17.46 19.27 -20.89
C THR A 57 18.03 20.35 -19.95
N LEU A 58 18.03 20.11 -18.62
CA LEU A 58 18.65 21.02 -17.64
C LEU A 58 20.17 21.09 -17.81
N LEU A 59 20.83 19.96 -18.04
CA LEU A 59 22.26 19.89 -18.27
C LEU A 59 22.68 20.59 -19.59
N ALA A 60 21.89 20.43 -20.65
CA ALA A 60 22.16 21.03 -21.95
C ALA A 60 21.93 22.56 -21.98
N ARG A 61 21.06 23.09 -21.11
CA ARG A 61 20.68 24.53 -21.09
C ARG A 61 21.07 25.21 -19.79
N ARG A 62 22.35 25.14 -19.40
CA ARG A 62 22.87 25.78 -18.18
C ARG A 62 22.60 27.31 -18.11
N HIS A 63 22.38 27.98 -19.19
CA HIS A 63 22.25 29.44 -19.25
C HIS A 63 20.82 29.98 -19.46
N ASP A 64 19.82 29.13 -19.75
CA ASP A 64 18.45 29.52 -20.04
C ASP A 64 17.38 28.77 -19.22
N VAL A 65 17.61 28.61 -17.94
CA VAL A 65 16.66 27.89 -17.05
C VAL A 65 15.31 28.63 -16.99
N LEU A 66 15.29 29.92 -16.93
CA LEU A 66 14.07 30.72 -16.82
C LEU A 66 13.16 30.66 -18.04
N PRO A 67 13.65 30.86 -19.29
CA PRO A 67 12.88 30.64 -20.52
C PRO A 67 12.41 29.19 -20.65
N TRP A 68 13.26 28.21 -20.28
CA TRP A 68 12.91 26.79 -20.29
C TRP A 68 11.75 26.47 -19.32
N LEU A 69 11.76 27.06 -18.12
CA LEU A 69 10.67 26.91 -17.13
C LEU A 69 9.36 27.53 -17.65
N ARG A 70 9.42 28.74 -18.26
CA ARG A 70 8.24 29.44 -18.79
C ARG A 70 7.59 28.69 -19.96
N GLY A 71 8.37 27.90 -20.71
CA GLY A 71 7.88 27.10 -21.84
C GLY A 71 7.18 25.80 -21.43
N ARG A 72 7.10 25.46 -20.14
CA ARG A 72 6.49 24.19 -19.69
C ARG A 72 4.97 24.24 -19.67
N SER A 73 4.35 23.09 -19.94
CA SER A 73 2.90 22.97 -19.94
C SER A 73 2.29 23.19 -18.54
N ARG A 74 1.02 23.60 -18.47
CA ARG A 74 0.27 23.72 -17.20
C ARG A 74 0.23 22.39 -16.46
N GLU A 75 0.21 21.26 -17.16
CA GLU A 75 0.25 19.93 -16.58
C GLU A 75 1.57 19.67 -15.86
N THR A 76 2.71 20.07 -16.45
CA THR A 76 4.03 19.94 -15.80
C THR A 76 4.07 20.70 -14.48
N TRP A 77 3.56 21.92 -14.46
CA TRP A 77 3.48 22.71 -13.22
C TRP A 77 2.54 22.13 -12.19
N ALA A 78 1.42 21.52 -12.61
CA ALA A 78 0.52 20.81 -11.71
C ALA A 78 1.23 19.61 -11.06
N TRP A 79 2.00 18.82 -11.83
CA TRP A 79 2.82 17.73 -11.28
C TRP A 79 3.87 18.24 -10.30
N VAL A 80 4.61 19.30 -10.65
CA VAL A 80 5.60 19.91 -9.75
C VAL A 80 4.94 20.37 -8.46
N GLY A 81 3.77 21.04 -8.55
CA GLY A 81 3.03 21.48 -7.37
C GLY A 81 2.54 20.33 -6.48
N ILE A 82 2.04 19.24 -7.08
CA ILE A 82 1.60 18.06 -6.33
C ILE A 82 2.80 17.37 -5.63
N ILE A 83 3.92 17.22 -6.32
CA ILE A 83 5.14 16.63 -5.74
C ILE A 83 5.71 17.52 -4.63
N ALA A 84 5.74 18.84 -4.84
CA ALA A 84 6.16 19.79 -3.79
C ALA A 84 5.25 19.71 -2.55
N LEU A 85 3.92 19.66 -2.76
CA LEU A 85 2.95 19.46 -1.68
C LEU A 85 3.17 18.12 -0.96
N ALA A 86 3.34 17.03 -1.71
CA ALA A 86 3.61 15.71 -1.14
C ALA A 86 4.90 15.69 -0.31
N THR A 87 5.95 16.38 -0.79
CA THR A 87 7.22 16.52 -0.07
C THR A 87 7.02 17.36 1.20
N LEU A 88 6.38 18.52 1.09
CA LEU A 88 6.11 19.39 2.23
C LEU A 88 5.39 18.62 3.36
N LEU A 89 4.26 17.98 3.04
CA LEU A 89 3.43 17.28 4.04
C LEU A 89 4.14 16.08 4.70
N ARG A 90 5.12 15.47 4.03
CA ARG A 90 5.85 14.31 4.55
C ARG A 90 7.09 14.69 5.35
N PHE A 91 7.74 15.80 5.00
CA PHE A 91 9.00 16.19 5.64
C PHE A 91 8.82 17.25 6.72
N TRP A 92 7.71 18.01 6.72
CA TRP A 92 7.46 19.02 7.77
C TRP A 92 7.30 18.35 9.13
N GLY A 93 8.09 18.79 10.12
CA GLY A 93 8.02 18.27 11.49
C GLY A 93 8.22 16.74 11.56
N LEU A 94 9.17 16.20 10.79
CA LEU A 94 9.34 14.74 10.67
C LEU A 94 9.81 14.09 11.98
N GLY A 95 10.47 14.85 12.85
CA GLY A 95 10.96 14.41 14.15
C GLY A 95 10.07 14.79 15.34
N ASP A 96 8.89 15.44 15.12
CA ASP A 96 8.10 16.04 16.20
C ASP A 96 7.41 15.01 17.11
N LYS A 97 7.25 13.76 16.67
CA LYS A 97 6.71 12.68 17.50
C LYS A 97 7.79 11.66 17.85
N PRO A 98 7.75 11.06 19.05
CA PRO A 98 8.65 9.96 19.40
C PRO A 98 8.49 8.80 18.45
N LEU A 99 9.55 7.98 18.27
CA LEU A 99 9.47 6.75 17.49
C LEU A 99 8.49 5.79 18.13
N HIS A 100 7.59 5.25 17.32
CA HIS A 100 6.75 4.13 17.73
C HIS A 100 7.62 2.96 18.20
N HIS A 101 7.06 2.09 19.02
CA HIS A 101 7.72 0.87 19.47
C HIS A 101 8.40 0.12 18.30
N ASP A 102 7.68 -0.16 17.23
CA ASP A 102 8.23 -0.85 16.06
C ASP A 102 9.23 0.03 15.29
N GLU A 103 8.95 1.37 15.15
CA GLU A 103 9.89 2.27 14.49
C GLU A 103 11.25 2.27 15.20
N SER A 104 11.24 2.32 16.54
CA SER A 104 12.47 2.33 17.36
C SER A 104 13.29 1.05 17.16
N MET A 105 12.61 -0.09 17.06
CA MET A 105 13.21 -1.39 16.78
C MET A 105 13.84 -1.41 15.37
N HIS A 106 13.10 -0.96 14.36
CA HIS A 106 13.62 -0.89 12.98
C HIS A 106 14.78 0.09 12.85
N ALA A 107 14.71 1.28 13.48
CA ALA A 107 15.78 2.25 13.48
C ALA A 107 17.04 1.69 14.15
N TYR A 108 16.87 1.06 15.31
CA TYR A 108 17.97 0.44 16.05
C TYR A 108 18.67 -0.65 15.23
N PHE A 109 17.94 -1.63 14.72
CA PHE A 109 18.54 -2.71 13.94
C PHE A 109 19.14 -2.22 12.61
N SER A 110 18.53 -1.22 11.97
CA SER A 110 19.10 -0.61 10.76
C SER A 110 20.45 0.09 11.06
N LEU A 111 20.53 0.78 12.19
CA LEU A 111 21.77 1.40 12.65
C LEU A 111 22.81 0.34 13.05
N TRP A 112 22.39 -0.70 13.78
CA TRP A 112 23.26 -1.81 14.16
C TRP A 112 23.86 -2.49 12.94
N TYR A 113 23.05 -2.79 11.93
CA TYR A 113 23.54 -3.39 10.67
C TYR A 113 24.33 -2.40 9.80
N ALA A 114 24.12 -1.10 9.96
CA ALA A 114 24.98 -0.10 9.32
C ALA A 114 26.37 -0.10 9.93
N LEU A 115 26.49 -0.24 11.23
CA LEU A 115 27.76 -0.32 11.95
C LEU A 115 28.44 -1.70 11.79
N ARG A 116 27.64 -2.77 11.82
CA ARG A 116 28.10 -4.18 11.84
C ARG A 116 27.33 -5.00 10.82
N PRO A 117 27.64 -4.89 9.50
CA PRO A 117 26.85 -5.56 8.46
C PRO A 117 26.88 -7.09 8.55
N GLU A 118 27.89 -7.65 9.18
CA GLU A 118 28.05 -9.07 9.45
C GLU A 118 27.05 -9.60 10.48
N SER A 119 26.48 -8.74 11.29
CA SER A 119 25.49 -9.12 12.30
C SER A 119 24.07 -9.22 11.74
N TYR A 120 23.86 -8.95 10.44
CA TYR A 120 22.54 -9.04 9.82
C TYR A 120 21.98 -10.45 9.88
N TRP A 121 20.74 -10.53 10.34
CA TRP A 121 19.97 -11.76 10.44
C TRP A 121 18.53 -11.50 9.98
N TYR A 122 17.99 -12.37 9.12
CA TYR A 122 16.57 -12.27 8.74
C TYR A 122 15.70 -12.83 9.85
N ASP A 123 14.85 -11.98 10.40
CA ASP A 123 13.80 -12.32 11.36
C ASP A 123 12.43 -11.99 10.77
N PRO A 124 11.54 -12.98 10.56
CA PRO A 124 10.22 -12.74 10.00
C PRO A 124 9.30 -11.91 10.90
N LEU A 125 9.60 -11.77 12.21
CA LEU A 125 8.90 -10.86 13.11
C LEU A 125 9.11 -9.40 12.68
N LEU A 126 10.32 -9.10 12.18
CA LEU A 126 10.73 -7.77 11.70
C LEU A 126 10.48 -7.57 10.20
N HIS A 127 9.77 -8.49 9.55
CA HIS A 127 9.48 -8.51 8.11
C HIS A 127 10.73 -8.61 7.22
N GLY A 128 10.61 -8.19 5.95
CA GLY A 128 11.64 -8.39 4.95
C GLY A 128 12.90 -7.52 5.11
N PRO A 129 14.03 -7.92 4.51
CA PRO A 129 15.35 -7.30 4.69
C PRO A 129 15.49 -5.92 4.04
N PHE A 130 14.60 -5.54 3.11
CA PHE A 130 14.75 -4.31 2.33
C PHE A 130 14.94 -3.09 3.21
N GLN A 131 14.08 -2.92 4.22
CA GLN A 131 14.11 -1.75 5.10
C GLN A 131 15.44 -1.61 5.82
N PHE A 132 15.97 -2.68 6.41
CA PHE A 132 17.22 -2.66 7.16
C PHE A 132 18.41 -2.29 6.28
N HIS A 133 18.48 -2.83 5.06
CA HIS A 133 19.55 -2.50 4.12
C HIS A 133 19.45 -1.06 3.62
N ALA A 134 18.23 -0.61 3.28
CA ALA A 134 18.02 0.72 2.73
C ALA A 134 18.20 1.80 3.79
N GLU A 135 17.63 1.62 4.99
CA GLU A 135 17.79 2.55 6.11
C GLU A 135 19.23 2.53 6.65
N GLY A 136 19.84 1.35 6.76
CA GLY A 136 21.25 1.22 7.10
C GLY A 136 22.17 1.94 6.11
N PHE A 137 21.81 1.96 4.82
CA PHE A 137 22.51 2.77 3.83
C PHE A 137 22.33 4.27 4.09
N VAL A 138 21.10 4.72 4.41
CA VAL A 138 20.83 6.12 4.77
C VAL A 138 21.69 6.53 5.97
N PHE A 139 21.72 5.74 7.04
CA PHE A 139 22.55 6.01 8.20
C PHE A 139 24.06 6.09 7.86
N ARG A 140 24.56 5.22 6.99
CA ARG A 140 25.96 5.30 6.52
C ARG A 140 26.25 6.58 5.76
N VAL A 141 25.35 7.01 4.91
CA VAL A 141 25.47 8.28 4.19
C VAL A 141 25.48 9.46 5.18
N ILE A 142 24.61 9.44 6.18
CA ILE A 142 24.57 10.45 7.25
C ILE A 142 25.89 10.45 8.04
N MET A 143 26.36 9.29 8.46
CA MET A 143 27.65 9.15 9.18
C MET A 143 28.80 9.67 8.34
N PHE A 144 28.89 9.29 7.07
CA PHE A 144 29.92 9.78 6.16
C PHE A 144 29.96 11.32 6.08
N PHE A 145 28.78 11.95 5.93
CA PHE A 145 28.71 13.41 5.87
C PHE A 145 28.96 14.05 7.23
N SER A 146 28.51 13.47 8.34
CA SER A 146 28.79 13.99 9.67
C SER A 146 30.29 13.95 9.99
N ASP A 147 30.99 12.92 9.56
CA ASP A 147 32.45 12.79 9.71
C ASP A 147 33.18 13.78 8.80
N LEU A 148 32.74 13.94 7.54
CA LEU A 148 33.28 14.90 6.60
C LEU A 148 33.19 16.33 7.12
N PHE A 149 32.07 16.68 7.76
CA PHE A 149 31.84 18.01 8.35
C PHE A 149 32.32 18.09 9.80
N ARG A 150 32.91 17.05 10.35
CA ARG A 150 33.44 16.96 11.73
C ARG A 150 32.37 17.28 12.80
N VAL A 151 31.13 16.84 12.55
CA VAL A 151 29.98 17.00 13.48
C VAL A 151 29.92 15.85 14.45
N SER A 152 30.46 14.68 14.09
CA SER A 152 30.52 13.51 14.95
C SER A 152 31.33 13.81 16.23
N SER A 153 30.75 13.53 17.38
CA SER A 153 31.36 13.76 18.70
C SER A 153 31.61 12.45 19.43
N THR A 154 32.44 12.49 20.47
CA THR A 154 32.66 11.33 21.36
C THR A 154 31.40 10.94 22.14
N SER A 155 30.36 11.80 22.14
CA SER A 155 29.09 11.61 22.84
C SER A 155 27.93 11.20 21.95
N GLY A 156 28.20 10.78 20.70
CA GLY A 156 27.18 10.33 19.74
C GLY A 156 27.13 11.18 18.47
N ASN A 157 26.30 10.77 17.54
CA ASN A 157 26.10 11.47 16.27
C ASN A 157 24.73 12.19 16.25
N PRO A 158 24.68 13.53 16.46
CA PRO A 158 23.43 14.28 16.56
C PRO A 158 22.59 14.26 15.28
N TRP A 159 23.17 13.89 14.13
CA TRP A 159 22.46 13.76 12.88
C TRP A 159 21.70 12.44 12.78
N ILE A 160 21.97 11.47 13.66
CA ILE A 160 21.18 10.24 13.77
C ILE A 160 20.09 10.46 14.82
N ASN A 161 18.88 10.74 14.39
CA ASN A 161 17.73 11.09 15.22
C ASN A 161 16.42 10.61 14.58
N ASP A 162 15.30 10.87 15.23
CA ASP A 162 13.97 10.43 14.83
C ASP A 162 13.55 10.96 13.44
N ALA A 163 13.96 12.19 13.10
CA ALA A 163 13.68 12.75 11.77
C ALA A 163 14.47 12.02 10.68
N THR A 164 15.75 11.77 10.93
CA THR A 164 16.62 11.10 9.93
C THR A 164 16.24 9.63 9.74
N ALA A 165 15.78 8.94 10.78
CA ALA A 165 15.21 7.60 10.69
C ALA A 165 13.94 7.52 9.82
N ARG A 166 13.25 8.65 9.60
CA ARG A 166 12.03 8.71 8.78
C ARG A 166 12.23 9.28 7.37
N ILE A 167 13.47 9.62 6.97
CA ILE A 167 13.76 10.17 5.64
C ILE A 167 13.37 9.18 4.54
N LEU A 168 13.71 7.90 4.72
CA LEU A 168 13.46 6.88 3.71
C LEU A 168 11.96 6.63 3.48
N PRO A 169 11.11 6.40 4.50
CA PRO A 169 9.68 6.24 4.30
C PRO A 169 9.04 7.51 3.73
N ALA A 170 9.45 8.71 4.17
CA ALA A 170 8.94 9.97 3.64
C ALA A 170 9.26 10.13 2.15
N THR A 171 10.49 9.85 1.75
CA THR A 171 10.93 9.85 0.34
C THR A 171 10.13 8.84 -0.48
N THR A 172 9.95 7.63 0.03
CA THR A 172 9.17 6.57 -0.65
C THR A 172 7.72 6.98 -0.86
N GLY A 173 7.12 7.66 0.12
CA GLY A 173 5.78 8.21 -0.02
C GLY A 173 5.66 9.27 -1.12
N VAL A 174 6.68 10.11 -1.29
CA VAL A 174 6.74 11.07 -2.42
C VAL A 174 6.90 10.34 -3.76
N VAL A 175 7.77 9.33 -3.82
CA VAL A 175 7.96 8.48 -5.01
C VAL A 175 6.65 7.79 -5.40
N LEU A 176 5.90 7.25 -4.43
CA LEU A 176 4.59 6.62 -4.66
C LEU A 176 3.62 7.60 -5.35
N VAL A 177 3.54 8.84 -4.88
CA VAL A 177 2.74 9.90 -5.54
C VAL A 177 3.22 10.12 -6.97
N GLY A 178 4.53 10.22 -7.19
CA GLY A 178 5.13 10.42 -8.51
C GLY A 178 4.89 9.27 -9.49
N LEU A 179 4.87 8.03 -9.01
CA LEU A 179 4.59 6.84 -9.82
C LEU A 179 3.24 6.90 -10.54
N THR A 180 2.28 7.65 -9.99
CA THR A 180 0.94 7.85 -10.59
C THR A 180 1.02 8.46 -12.00
N TYR A 181 2.09 9.19 -12.32
CA TYR A 181 2.36 9.68 -13.68
C TYR A 181 2.37 8.54 -14.71
N GLY A 182 2.83 7.35 -14.32
CA GLY A 182 2.84 6.16 -15.17
C GLY A 182 1.45 5.67 -15.60
N LEU A 183 0.37 6.08 -14.92
CA LEU A 183 -1.01 5.72 -15.24
C LEU A 183 -1.78 6.77 -16.06
N ARG A 184 -1.09 7.80 -16.62
CA ARG A 184 -1.74 8.87 -17.41
C ARG A 184 -2.57 8.36 -18.59
N ARG A 185 -2.21 7.23 -19.18
CA ARG A 185 -2.95 6.65 -20.31
C ARG A 185 -4.21 5.91 -19.86
N GLU A 186 -4.16 5.25 -18.70
CA GLU A 186 -5.28 4.48 -18.15
C GLU A 186 -6.34 5.36 -17.47
N LEU A 187 -5.88 6.35 -16.74
CA LEU A 187 -6.73 7.26 -15.96
C LEU A 187 -7.07 8.55 -16.74
N GLY A 188 -6.36 8.81 -17.84
CA GLY A 188 -6.33 10.12 -18.49
C GLY A 188 -5.43 11.11 -17.74
N ARG A 189 -5.04 12.22 -18.38
CA ARG A 189 -4.16 13.24 -17.77
C ARG A 189 -4.75 13.81 -16.48
N LEU A 190 -6.01 14.21 -16.51
CA LEU A 190 -6.71 14.77 -15.35
C LEU A 190 -6.89 13.71 -14.25
N GLY A 191 -7.27 12.48 -14.62
CA GLY A 191 -7.43 11.39 -13.66
C GLY A 191 -6.13 11.05 -12.92
N ALA A 192 -4.99 11.04 -13.62
CA ALA A 192 -3.68 10.82 -13.01
C ALA A 192 -3.27 11.96 -12.06
N LEU A 193 -3.53 13.22 -12.44
CA LEU A 193 -3.29 14.37 -11.55
C LEU A 193 -4.17 14.32 -10.29
N ILE A 194 -5.46 13.99 -10.44
CA ILE A 194 -6.37 13.85 -9.30
C ILE A 194 -5.91 12.69 -8.40
N ALA A 195 -5.54 11.54 -8.98
CA ALA A 195 -5.02 10.40 -8.19
C ALA A 195 -3.76 10.77 -7.43
N ALA A 196 -2.80 11.44 -8.07
CA ALA A 196 -1.59 11.93 -7.42
C ALA A 196 -1.90 12.93 -6.30
N PHE A 197 -2.84 13.86 -6.53
CA PHE A 197 -3.27 14.82 -5.52
C PHE A 197 -3.93 14.13 -4.31
N LEU A 198 -4.85 13.18 -4.54
CA LEU A 198 -5.50 12.42 -3.47
C LEU A 198 -4.47 11.65 -2.64
N LEU A 199 -3.50 10.97 -3.28
CA LEU A 199 -2.43 10.26 -2.59
C LEU A 199 -1.47 11.22 -1.85
N ALA A 200 -1.30 12.46 -2.35
CA ALA A 200 -0.47 13.47 -1.69
C ALA A 200 -1.07 13.95 -0.38
N ILE A 201 -2.41 14.04 -0.27
CA ILE A 201 -3.13 14.60 0.89
C ILE A 201 -3.89 13.56 1.73
N SER A 202 -3.89 12.27 1.33
CA SER A 202 -4.57 11.21 2.07
C SER A 202 -4.05 11.10 3.49
N PRO A 203 -4.92 11.13 4.52
CA PRO A 203 -4.54 10.93 5.92
C PRO A 203 -3.66 9.71 6.13
N ALA A 204 -4.09 8.55 5.62
CA ALA A 204 -3.35 7.31 5.77
C ALA A 204 -1.99 7.34 5.05
N PHE A 205 -1.94 7.78 3.78
CA PHE A 205 -0.69 7.82 3.01
C PHE A 205 0.29 8.87 3.54
N VAL A 206 -0.17 9.99 4.09
CA VAL A 206 0.73 10.99 4.71
C VAL A 206 1.26 10.45 6.03
N TYR A 207 0.37 9.98 6.93
CA TYR A 207 0.75 9.48 8.25
C TYR A 207 1.76 8.33 8.17
N PHE A 208 1.45 7.27 7.40
CA PHE A 208 2.33 6.10 7.28
C PHE A 208 3.57 6.34 6.39
N SER A 209 3.63 7.42 5.62
CA SER A 209 4.90 7.89 5.02
C SER A 209 5.84 8.54 6.02
N ARG A 210 5.35 8.93 7.19
CA ARG A 210 6.11 9.53 8.30
C ARG A 210 6.35 8.52 9.42
N PHE A 211 6.34 7.24 9.05
CA PHE A 211 6.41 6.10 9.96
C PHE A 211 7.42 5.10 9.42
N LEU A 212 8.48 4.82 10.16
CA LEU A 212 9.54 3.90 9.73
C LEU A 212 9.05 2.45 9.84
N ARG A 213 8.26 2.06 8.84
CA ARG A 213 7.70 0.72 8.73
C ARG A 213 7.52 0.29 7.29
N GLU A 214 7.38 -1.01 7.08
CA GLU A 214 7.42 -1.67 5.77
C GLU A 214 6.28 -1.25 4.84
N ASP A 215 5.13 -0.83 5.38
CA ASP A 215 3.88 -0.71 4.63
C ASP A 215 3.93 0.32 3.51
N ILE A 216 4.61 1.45 3.70
CA ILE A 216 4.75 2.46 2.66
C ILE A 216 5.67 2.00 1.52
N TYR A 217 6.75 1.27 1.84
CA TYR A 217 7.65 0.68 0.84
C TYR A 217 6.92 -0.40 0.05
N PHE A 218 6.20 -1.28 0.76
CA PHE A 218 5.42 -2.34 0.15
C PHE A 218 4.33 -1.78 -0.78
N ALA A 219 3.60 -0.73 -0.36
CA ALA A 219 2.61 -0.05 -1.19
C ALA A 219 3.27 0.55 -2.44
N CYS A 220 4.42 1.21 -2.29
CA CYS A 220 5.17 1.82 -3.39
C CYS A 220 5.64 0.77 -4.41
N PHE A 221 6.27 -0.31 -3.95
CA PHE A 221 6.80 -1.35 -4.84
C PHE A 221 5.71 -2.20 -5.47
N SER A 222 4.63 -2.49 -4.74
CA SER A 222 3.43 -3.13 -5.30
C SER A 222 2.82 -2.28 -6.42
N TYR A 223 2.71 -0.98 -6.20
CA TYR A 223 2.22 -0.03 -7.19
C TYR A 223 3.15 0.07 -8.40
N ALA A 224 4.46 0.16 -8.16
CA ALA A 224 5.48 0.15 -9.21
C ALA A 224 5.42 -1.12 -10.05
N THR A 225 5.24 -2.28 -9.43
CA THR A 225 5.09 -3.58 -10.13
C THR A 225 3.96 -3.53 -11.15
N ILE A 226 2.78 -3.03 -10.74
CA ILE A 226 1.62 -2.92 -11.65
C ILE A 226 1.90 -1.91 -12.76
N ILE A 227 2.45 -0.74 -12.44
CA ILE A 227 2.76 0.29 -13.43
C ILE A 227 3.79 -0.21 -14.45
N PHE A 228 4.86 -0.86 -14.00
CA PHE A 228 5.90 -1.35 -14.89
C PHE A 228 5.41 -2.53 -15.74
N ALA A 229 4.56 -3.40 -15.19
CA ALA A 229 3.89 -4.45 -15.96
C ALA A 229 2.98 -3.86 -17.05
N LEU A 230 2.24 -2.78 -16.77
CA LEU A 230 1.46 -2.07 -17.77
C LEU A 230 2.34 -1.40 -18.82
N GLN A 231 3.47 -0.80 -18.44
CA GLN A 231 4.43 -0.25 -19.39
C GLN A 231 5.05 -1.36 -20.26
N PHE A 232 5.38 -2.52 -19.66
CA PHE A 232 5.83 -3.68 -20.43
C PHE A 232 4.75 -4.16 -21.40
N ALA A 233 3.50 -4.28 -20.94
CA ALA A 233 2.38 -4.70 -21.80
C ALA A 233 2.21 -3.81 -23.04
N ARG A 234 2.59 -2.53 -22.94
CA ARG A 234 2.51 -1.56 -24.03
C ARG A 234 3.76 -1.51 -24.89
N LYS A 235 4.91 -1.30 -24.26
CA LYS A 235 6.17 -1.01 -24.95
C LYS A 235 6.92 -2.26 -25.39
N ARG A 236 6.61 -3.41 -24.81
CA ARG A 236 7.21 -4.72 -25.12
C ARG A 236 8.75 -4.75 -25.06
N THR A 237 9.35 -3.95 -24.20
CA THR A 237 10.80 -3.86 -24.06
C THR A 237 11.31 -4.51 -22.78
N THR A 238 12.43 -5.23 -22.86
CA THR A 238 13.06 -5.94 -21.73
C THR A 238 13.25 -5.10 -20.47
N PRO A 239 13.68 -3.80 -20.53
CA PRO A 239 13.85 -3.00 -19.32
C PRO A 239 12.59 -2.88 -18.46
N TRP A 240 11.39 -2.81 -19.07
CA TRP A 240 10.15 -2.74 -18.30
C TRP A 240 9.79 -4.07 -17.64
N LEU A 241 10.12 -5.21 -18.27
CA LEU A 241 9.96 -6.52 -17.65
C LEU A 241 10.93 -6.70 -16.47
N VAL A 242 12.18 -6.28 -16.64
CA VAL A 242 13.18 -6.27 -15.57
C VAL A 242 12.74 -5.36 -14.43
N ALA A 243 12.26 -4.14 -14.72
CA ALA A 243 11.73 -3.22 -13.72
C ALA A 243 10.54 -3.82 -12.96
N THR A 244 9.65 -4.57 -13.65
CA THR A 244 8.55 -5.30 -13.01
C THR A 244 9.08 -6.36 -12.04
N ALA A 245 10.05 -7.17 -12.47
CA ALA A 245 10.64 -8.21 -11.63
C ALA A 245 11.36 -7.61 -10.41
N VAL A 246 12.15 -6.56 -10.62
CA VAL A 246 12.85 -5.84 -9.54
C VAL A 246 11.86 -5.24 -8.54
N ALA A 247 10.82 -4.54 -9.01
CA ALA A 247 9.80 -3.95 -8.13
C ALA A 247 9.04 -5.04 -7.35
N PHE A 248 8.75 -6.18 -7.98
CA PHE A 248 8.11 -7.33 -7.32
C PHE A 248 9.00 -7.91 -6.22
N ILE A 249 10.30 -8.11 -6.51
CA ILE A 249 11.25 -8.63 -5.52
C ILE A 249 11.47 -7.62 -4.38
N LEU A 250 11.51 -6.33 -4.65
CA LEU A 250 11.56 -5.31 -3.61
C LEU A 250 10.30 -5.35 -2.73
N ALA A 251 9.10 -5.52 -3.32
CA ALA A 251 7.87 -5.72 -2.55
C ALA A 251 7.93 -7.00 -1.69
N TYR A 252 8.44 -8.10 -2.26
CA TYR A 252 8.64 -9.38 -1.57
C TYR A 252 9.61 -9.23 -0.38
N ALA A 253 10.75 -8.59 -0.62
CA ALA A 253 11.77 -8.36 0.41
C ALA A 253 11.39 -7.25 1.41
N THR A 254 10.21 -6.68 1.29
CA THR A 254 9.67 -5.69 2.23
C THR A 254 8.65 -6.33 3.18
N LYS A 255 7.66 -7.06 2.66
CA LYS A 255 6.58 -7.58 3.48
C LYS A 255 5.91 -8.82 2.88
N GLU A 256 5.60 -9.77 3.71
CA GLU A 256 4.96 -11.04 3.34
C GLU A 256 3.54 -10.86 2.80
N ALA A 257 2.92 -9.69 2.99
CA ALA A 257 1.66 -9.29 2.37
C ALA A 257 1.68 -9.40 0.82
N ILE A 258 2.87 -9.52 0.21
CA ILE A 258 3.03 -9.79 -1.23
C ILE A 258 2.33 -11.07 -1.67
N TYR A 259 2.22 -12.08 -0.80
CA TYR A 259 1.48 -13.30 -1.11
C TYR A 259 0.00 -12.99 -1.39
N LEU A 260 -0.63 -12.13 -0.59
CA LEU A 260 -2.02 -11.71 -0.78
C LEU A 260 -2.20 -10.94 -2.09
N ASN A 261 -1.32 -9.97 -2.36
CA ASN A 261 -1.34 -9.22 -3.60
C ASN A 261 -1.11 -10.12 -4.82
N THR A 262 -0.19 -11.09 -4.71
CA THR A 262 0.07 -12.06 -5.78
C THR A 262 -1.16 -12.90 -6.09
N VAL A 263 -1.88 -13.37 -5.07
CA VAL A 263 -3.13 -14.10 -5.26
C VAL A 263 -4.16 -13.24 -6.00
N ILE A 264 -4.33 -11.97 -5.62
CA ILE A 264 -5.25 -11.04 -6.29
C ILE A 264 -4.84 -10.83 -7.76
N TRP A 265 -3.57 -10.57 -8.02
CA TRP A 265 -3.10 -10.25 -9.38
C TRP A 265 -3.12 -11.45 -10.31
N LEU A 266 -2.66 -12.62 -9.82
CA LEU A 266 -2.68 -13.85 -10.61
C LEU A 266 -4.09 -14.36 -10.86
N SER A 267 -4.99 -14.31 -9.87
CA SER A 267 -6.38 -14.72 -10.07
C SER A 267 -7.10 -13.83 -11.08
N PHE A 268 -6.84 -12.51 -11.09
CA PHE A 268 -7.34 -11.63 -12.14
C PHE A 268 -6.77 -11.98 -13.53
N LEU A 269 -5.48 -12.29 -13.62
CA LEU A 269 -4.85 -12.73 -14.87
C LEU A 269 -5.48 -14.04 -15.38
N VAL A 270 -5.70 -15.01 -14.47
CA VAL A 270 -6.40 -16.26 -14.79
C VAL A 270 -7.82 -15.98 -15.29
N LEU A 271 -8.54 -15.06 -14.66
CA LEU A 271 -9.87 -14.64 -15.10
C LEU A 271 -9.87 -14.09 -16.53
N LEU A 272 -8.87 -13.27 -16.88
CA LEU A 272 -8.70 -12.76 -18.25
C LEU A 272 -8.38 -13.88 -19.25
N LEU A 273 -7.53 -14.83 -18.88
CA LEU A 273 -7.20 -15.99 -19.74
C LEU A 273 -8.41 -16.91 -19.94
N VAL A 274 -9.21 -17.14 -18.91
CA VAL A 274 -10.46 -17.92 -19.00
C VAL A 274 -11.47 -17.18 -19.88
N TRP A 275 -11.53 -15.85 -19.82
CA TRP A 275 -12.35 -15.06 -20.73
C TRP A 275 -11.91 -15.24 -22.20
N GLU A 276 -10.61 -15.16 -22.48
CA GLU A 276 -10.08 -15.38 -23.83
C GLU A 276 -10.30 -16.82 -24.29
N PHE A 277 -10.16 -17.81 -23.41
CA PHE A 277 -10.51 -19.20 -23.68
C PHE A 277 -12.00 -19.34 -24.02
N GLY A 278 -12.88 -18.67 -23.28
CA GLY A 278 -14.31 -18.62 -23.57
C GLY A 278 -14.62 -18.05 -24.99
N THR A 279 -13.90 -17.01 -25.38
CA THR A 279 -13.97 -16.43 -26.72
C THR A 279 -13.56 -17.46 -27.79
N TRP A 280 -12.48 -18.22 -27.54
CA TRP A 280 -12.06 -19.32 -28.44
C TRP A 280 -13.10 -20.43 -28.49
N LEU A 281 -13.64 -20.86 -27.35
CA LEU A 281 -14.66 -21.91 -27.28
C LEU A 281 -15.93 -21.52 -28.05
N ALA A 282 -16.36 -20.24 -27.92
CA ALA A 282 -17.50 -19.71 -28.65
C ALA A 282 -17.38 -19.89 -30.18
N THR A 283 -16.15 -19.84 -30.74
CA THR A 283 -15.91 -20.10 -32.17
C THR A 283 -15.99 -21.57 -32.55
N ARG A 284 -15.94 -22.48 -31.58
CA ARG A 284 -15.99 -23.95 -31.80
C ARG A 284 -17.37 -24.55 -31.57
N LEU A 285 -18.28 -23.77 -30.95
CA LEU A 285 -19.66 -24.25 -30.74
C LEU A 285 -20.42 -24.39 -32.05
N PRO A 286 -21.39 -25.34 -32.09
CA PRO A 286 -22.13 -25.65 -33.30
C PRO A 286 -22.82 -24.43 -33.94
N ALA A 287 -22.86 -24.41 -35.27
CA ALA A 287 -23.48 -23.33 -36.05
C ALA A 287 -25.01 -23.24 -35.89
N VAL A 288 -25.65 -24.29 -35.35
CA VAL A 288 -27.09 -24.29 -34.99
C VAL A 288 -27.41 -23.23 -33.92
N LEU A 289 -26.44 -22.92 -33.04
CA LEU A 289 -26.59 -21.86 -32.04
C LEU A 289 -26.40 -20.48 -32.68
N SER A 290 -27.25 -19.53 -32.31
CA SER A 290 -27.10 -18.13 -32.68
C SER A 290 -25.76 -17.59 -32.21
N ARG A 291 -25.28 -16.47 -32.76
CA ARG A 291 -24.04 -15.81 -32.33
C ARG A 291 -24.09 -15.45 -30.83
N ARG A 292 -25.25 -15.01 -30.31
CA ARG A 292 -25.46 -14.68 -28.90
C ARG A 292 -25.33 -15.92 -27.99
N GLU A 293 -25.95 -17.01 -28.36
CA GLU A 293 -25.90 -18.27 -27.61
C GLU A 293 -24.48 -18.83 -27.58
N ARG A 294 -23.78 -18.82 -28.71
CA ARG A 294 -22.37 -19.25 -28.75
C ARG A 294 -21.49 -18.38 -27.86
N ALA A 295 -21.67 -17.07 -27.92
CA ALA A 295 -20.93 -16.17 -27.02
C ALA A 295 -21.28 -16.45 -25.55
N PHE A 296 -22.56 -16.60 -25.22
CA PHE A 296 -23.01 -16.89 -23.86
C PHE A 296 -22.43 -18.22 -23.34
N PHE A 297 -22.64 -19.32 -24.02
CA PHE A 297 -22.17 -20.62 -23.59
C PHE A 297 -20.65 -20.76 -23.65
N GLY A 298 -20.01 -20.08 -24.60
CA GLY A 298 -18.56 -20.03 -24.70
C GLY A 298 -17.90 -19.40 -23.44
N HIS A 299 -18.50 -18.37 -22.87
CA HIS A 299 -17.98 -17.74 -21.67
C HIS A 299 -18.57 -18.29 -20.36
N ALA A 300 -19.88 -18.56 -20.34
CA ALA A 300 -20.56 -19.02 -19.13
C ALA A 300 -20.00 -20.34 -18.60
N GLY A 301 -19.76 -21.32 -19.50
CA GLY A 301 -19.19 -22.62 -19.13
C GLY A 301 -17.83 -22.51 -18.43
N PRO A 302 -16.80 -21.90 -19.08
CA PRO A 302 -15.48 -21.72 -18.47
C PRO A 302 -15.50 -20.87 -17.20
N LEU A 303 -16.31 -19.81 -17.14
CA LEU A 303 -16.45 -19.00 -15.95
C LEU A 303 -17.13 -19.75 -14.81
N ALA A 304 -18.16 -20.53 -15.09
CA ALA A 304 -18.79 -21.37 -14.08
C ALA A 304 -17.82 -22.45 -13.59
N ALA A 305 -17.08 -23.10 -14.49
CA ALA A 305 -16.04 -24.06 -14.12
C ALA A 305 -14.95 -23.41 -13.26
N LEU A 306 -14.47 -22.21 -13.65
CA LEU A 306 -13.52 -21.43 -12.83
C LEU A 306 -14.13 -21.11 -11.47
N GLY A 307 -15.41 -20.72 -11.41
CA GLY A 307 -16.10 -20.43 -10.14
C GLY A 307 -16.15 -21.65 -9.23
N VAL A 308 -16.56 -22.80 -9.76
CA VAL A 308 -16.62 -24.08 -9.01
C VAL A 308 -15.23 -24.53 -8.58
N ILE A 309 -14.26 -24.58 -9.50
CA ILE A 309 -12.88 -25.00 -9.21
C ILE A 309 -12.23 -24.01 -8.26
N GLY A 310 -12.38 -22.71 -8.52
CA GLY A 310 -11.84 -21.64 -7.68
C GLY A 310 -12.40 -21.68 -6.27
N SER A 311 -13.72 -21.90 -6.12
CA SER A 311 -14.36 -22.05 -4.81
C SER A 311 -13.90 -23.33 -4.09
N ALA A 312 -13.76 -24.43 -4.80
CA ALA A 312 -13.24 -25.66 -4.24
C ALA A 312 -11.78 -25.55 -3.82
N VAL A 313 -10.93 -24.95 -4.67
CA VAL A 313 -9.51 -24.67 -4.35
C VAL A 313 -9.40 -23.69 -3.20
N ALA A 314 -10.18 -22.62 -3.18
CA ALA A 314 -10.19 -21.66 -2.09
C ALA A 314 -10.68 -22.31 -0.78
N GLY A 315 -11.78 -23.03 -0.79
CA GLY A 315 -12.32 -23.72 0.38
C GLY A 315 -11.36 -24.79 0.92
N PHE A 316 -10.81 -25.61 0.04
CA PHE A 316 -9.79 -26.61 0.41
C PHE A 316 -8.50 -25.92 0.87
N GLY A 317 -8.03 -24.92 0.13
CA GLY A 317 -6.82 -24.14 0.46
C GLY A 317 -6.94 -23.46 1.83
N LEU A 318 -8.05 -22.76 2.10
CA LEU A 318 -8.31 -22.11 3.38
C LEU A 318 -8.39 -23.13 4.52
N SER A 319 -9.08 -24.26 4.30
CA SER A 319 -9.13 -25.35 5.28
C SER A 319 -7.74 -25.89 5.59
N ARG A 320 -6.91 -26.11 4.55
CA ARG A 320 -5.54 -26.62 4.72
C ARG A 320 -4.61 -25.58 5.34
N LEU A 321 -4.75 -24.31 4.98
CA LEU A 321 -4.01 -23.23 5.62
C LEU A 321 -4.33 -23.12 7.11
N ASN A 322 -5.59 -23.22 7.50
CA ASN A 322 -5.98 -23.23 8.90
C ASN A 322 -5.43 -24.46 9.64
N THR A 323 -5.51 -25.64 9.03
CA THR A 323 -4.95 -26.87 9.61
C THR A 323 -3.44 -26.77 9.72
N LEU A 324 -2.74 -26.29 8.70
CA LEU A 324 -1.30 -26.11 8.69
C LEU A 324 -0.87 -25.06 9.73
N SER A 325 -1.57 -23.93 9.80
CA SER A 325 -1.33 -22.90 10.79
C SER A 325 -1.49 -23.42 12.22
N ALA A 326 -2.56 -24.19 12.50
CA ALA A 326 -2.77 -24.84 13.80
C ALA A 326 -1.70 -25.89 14.10
N TYR A 327 -1.30 -26.67 13.09
CA TYR A 327 -0.21 -27.66 13.23
C TYR A 327 1.11 -26.98 13.58
N ILE A 328 1.46 -25.93 12.84
CA ILE A 328 2.68 -25.15 13.08
C ILE A 328 2.67 -24.58 14.51
N LEU A 329 1.56 -23.96 14.93
CA LEU A 329 1.43 -23.39 16.27
C LEU A 329 1.60 -24.44 17.36
N SER A 330 1.04 -25.64 17.17
CA SER A 330 1.17 -26.74 18.14
C SER A 330 2.58 -27.33 18.22
N HIS A 331 3.40 -27.20 17.18
CA HIS A 331 4.75 -27.78 17.11
C HIS A 331 5.86 -26.77 17.40
N THR A 332 5.62 -25.46 17.33
CA THR A 332 6.61 -24.42 17.72
C THR A 332 6.89 -24.41 19.22
N ALA A 333 6.01 -25.02 20.03
CA ALA A 333 6.27 -25.25 21.46
C ALA A 333 7.15 -26.48 21.75
N GLN A 334 7.49 -27.27 20.73
CA GLN A 334 8.34 -28.45 20.85
C GLN A 334 9.75 -28.13 20.36
N THR A 335 10.72 -28.38 21.20
CA THR A 335 12.19 -28.25 21.05
C THR A 335 12.73 -27.75 19.70
N ASP A 336 13.64 -26.79 19.72
CA ASP A 336 14.35 -26.18 18.57
C ASP A 336 14.86 -27.19 17.51
N VAL A 337 15.16 -28.43 17.91
CA VAL A 337 15.63 -29.50 17.02
C VAL A 337 14.54 -29.98 16.05
N GLN A 338 13.28 -30.08 16.49
CA GLN A 338 12.18 -30.53 15.61
C GLN A 338 11.74 -29.44 14.64
N VAL A 339 11.80 -28.20 15.08
CA VAL A 339 11.58 -27.03 14.20
C VAL A 339 12.67 -26.96 13.16
N ALA A 340 13.92 -27.11 13.54
CA ALA A 340 15.06 -27.15 12.62
C ALA A 340 14.98 -28.29 11.59
N LEU A 341 14.52 -29.48 12.00
CA LEU A 341 14.29 -30.61 11.09
C LEU A 341 13.12 -30.36 10.14
N LEU A 342 12.04 -29.73 10.61
CA LEU A 342 10.90 -29.35 9.78
C LEU A 342 11.31 -28.28 8.76
N GLU A 343 12.07 -27.28 9.18
CA GLU A 343 12.69 -26.26 8.32
C GLU A 343 13.60 -26.90 7.27
N GLN A 344 14.48 -27.80 7.68
CA GLN A 344 15.44 -28.46 6.79
C GLN A 344 14.72 -29.33 5.73
N ASN A 345 13.71 -30.10 6.14
CA ASN A 345 12.92 -30.91 5.20
C ASN A 345 12.14 -30.04 4.23
N THR A 346 11.57 -28.94 4.71
CA THR A 346 10.77 -28.03 3.89
C THR A 346 11.65 -27.21 2.95
N VAL A 347 12.81 -26.75 3.40
CA VAL A 347 13.83 -26.13 2.54
C VAL A 347 14.28 -27.14 1.47
N GLY A 348 14.46 -28.41 1.81
CA GLY A 348 14.72 -29.49 0.86
C GLY A 348 13.64 -29.62 -0.20
N TRP A 349 12.37 -29.68 0.16
CA TRP A 349 11.24 -29.74 -0.78
C TRP A 349 11.13 -28.50 -1.65
N LEU A 350 11.37 -27.29 -1.12
CA LEU A 350 11.39 -26.05 -1.86
C LEU A 350 12.58 -25.97 -2.81
N LEU A 351 13.74 -26.46 -2.39
CA LEU A 351 14.91 -26.55 -3.26
C LEU A 351 14.61 -27.48 -4.45
N TRP A 352 14.08 -28.67 -4.20
CA TRP A 352 13.66 -29.60 -5.26
C TRP A 352 12.54 -29.03 -6.12
N GLY A 353 11.55 -28.35 -5.53
CA GLY A 353 10.49 -27.64 -6.24
C GLY A 353 11.05 -26.53 -7.11
N SER A 354 12.02 -25.76 -6.60
CA SER A 354 12.70 -24.70 -7.34
C SER A 354 13.55 -25.26 -8.48
N ILE A 355 14.24 -26.38 -8.27
CA ILE A 355 14.99 -27.11 -9.30
C ILE A 355 14.03 -27.64 -10.36
N LEU A 356 12.91 -28.25 -9.97
CA LEU A 356 11.89 -28.74 -10.88
C LEU A 356 11.29 -27.58 -11.68
N LEU A 357 10.97 -26.45 -11.03
CA LEU A 357 10.48 -25.25 -11.70
C LEU A 357 11.54 -24.69 -12.67
N ALA A 358 12.81 -24.65 -12.26
CA ALA A 358 13.90 -24.24 -13.13
C ALA A 358 14.04 -25.17 -14.33
N LEU A 359 13.92 -26.49 -14.15
CA LEU A 359 13.92 -27.46 -15.23
C LEU A 359 12.74 -27.29 -16.18
N VAL A 360 11.55 -27.00 -15.65
CA VAL A 360 10.34 -26.68 -16.46
C VAL A 360 10.57 -25.38 -17.23
N VAL A 361 11.10 -24.35 -16.60
CA VAL A 361 11.47 -23.09 -17.25
C VAL A 361 12.52 -23.33 -18.34
N VAL A 362 13.56 -24.11 -18.07
CA VAL A 362 14.58 -24.49 -19.06
C VAL A 362 13.96 -25.30 -20.20
N ALA A 363 13.08 -26.25 -19.93
CA ALA A 363 12.37 -27.02 -20.94
C ALA A 363 11.48 -26.13 -21.83
N VAL A 364 10.77 -25.16 -21.22
CA VAL A 364 9.99 -24.16 -21.96
C VAL A 364 10.89 -23.26 -22.79
N LEU A 365 12.02 -22.83 -22.25
CA LEU A 365 13.02 -22.02 -22.94
C LEU A 365 13.63 -22.80 -24.13
N VAL A 366 14.06 -24.05 -23.91
CA VAL A 366 14.56 -24.93 -24.97
C VAL A 366 13.52 -25.14 -26.04
N ARG A 367 12.26 -25.40 -25.66
CA ARG A 367 11.15 -25.50 -26.60
C ARG A 367 10.94 -24.21 -27.40
N GLN A 368 10.99 -23.03 -26.76
CA GLN A 368 10.91 -21.75 -27.45
C GLN A 368 12.09 -21.51 -28.39
N ILE A 369 13.31 -21.90 -27.99
CA ILE A 369 14.52 -21.81 -28.82
C ILE A 369 14.38 -22.70 -30.08
N TYR A 370 13.97 -23.93 -29.91
CA TYR A 370 13.88 -24.89 -31.04
C TYR A 370 12.63 -24.71 -31.91
N PHE A 371 11.52 -24.27 -31.34
CA PHE A 371 10.24 -24.16 -32.04
C PHE A 371 9.70 -22.73 -32.18
N GLY A 372 10.35 -21.76 -31.56
CA GLY A 372 9.91 -20.36 -31.54
C GLY A 372 10.51 -19.44 -32.58
N GLY A 373 11.47 -19.90 -33.40
CA GLY A 373 12.18 -19.08 -34.38
C GLY A 373 12.96 -17.92 -33.70
N ASN A 374 14.24 -18.10 -33.51
CA ASN A 374 15.08 -17.06 -32.92
C ASN A 374 15.39 -15.97 -33.93
N ASP A 375 15.00 -14.74 -33.66
CA ASP A 375 15.56 -13.58 -34.33
C ASP A 375 16.38 -12.75 -33.32
N PRO A 376 17.73 -12.78 -33.42
CA PRO A 376 18.62 -11.98 -32.57
C PRO A 376 18.45 -10.46 -32.77
N ALA A 377 17.73 -10.03 -33.77
CA ALA A 377 17.47 -8.61 -34.06
C ALA A 377 16.61 -7.90 -32.98
N LEU A 378 16.01 -8.67 -32.05
CA LEU A 378 15.21 -8.14 -30.94
C LEU A 378 16.00 -7.39 -29.86
N LEU A 379 17.31 -7.54 -29.83
CA LEU A 379 18.21 -6.79 -28.95
C LEU A 379 18.67 -5.46 -29.58
N ALA A 380 18.36 -5.23 -30.84
CA ALA A 380 18.83 -4.10 -31.62
C ALA A 380 17.72 -3.11 -31.95
N ARG A 381 17.84 -1.93 -31.39
CA ARG A 381 17.36 -0.58 -31.79
C ARG A 381 15.87 -0.38 -32.14
N PRO A 382 15.26 0.69 -31.66
CA PRO A 382 14.01 1.20 -32.23
C PRO A 382 14.25 1.58 -33.72
N ALA A 383 13.33 1.15 -34.57
CA ALA A 383 13.36 1.49 -35.99
C ALA A 383 13.36 3.01 -36.17
N ALA A 384 14.38 3.51 -36.86
CA ALA A 384 14.60 4.94 -37.11
C ALA A 384 13.83 5.47 -38.31
N ASN A 385 12.61 5.00 -38.56
CA ASN A 385 11.75 5.59 -39.60
C ASN A 385 10.30 5.61 -39.08
N GLY A 386 9.78 6.80 -39.06
CA GLY A 386 8.44 7.35 -38.93
C GLY A 386 7.16 6.52 -38.88
N ASP A 387 7.20 5.25 -38.64
CA ASP A 387 6.02 4.40 -38.49
C ASP A 387 5.57 4.37 -37.04
N ASP A 388 4.25 4.51 -36.85
CA ASP A 388 3.54 4.53 -35.58
C ASP A 388 4.21 3.65 -34.51
N PRO A 389 4.71 4.22 -33.37
CA PRO A 389 5.31 3.44 -32.28
C PRO A 389 4.35 2.41 -31.65
N ARG A 390 3.07 2.39 -32.06
CA ARG A 390 2.06 1.40 -31.66
C ARG A 390 2.25 0.05 -32.34
N VAL A 391 3.11 -0.07 -33.33
CA VAL A 391 3.31 -1.27 -34.16
C VAL A 391 4.77 -1.76 -34.11
N THR A 392 5.61 -1.34 -33.20
CA THR A 392 6.83 -2.10 -32.97
C THR A 392 6.45 -3.46 -32.38
N SER A 393 5.88 -4.25 -33.23
CA SER A 393 5.60 -5.66 -33.02
C SER A 393 6.92 -6.34 -32.72
N LEU A 394 6.99 -7.04 -31.60
CA LEU A 394 7.91 -8.16 -31.41
C LEU A 394 7.89 -8.99 -32.69
N PRO A 395 9.03 -9.47 -33.23
CA PRO A 395 9.07 -10.33 -34.38
C PRO A 395 8.06 -11.45 -34.20
N GLN A 396 7.15 -11.53 -35.11
CA GLN A 396 6.02 -12.46 -35.10
C GLN A 396 6.46 -13.82 -35.63
N SER A 397 7.36 -14.48 -34.92
CA SER A 397 7.72 -15.86 -35.24
C SER A 397 7.16 -16.83 -34.21
N GLY A 398 6.90 -18.05 -34.59
CA GLY A 398 6.44 -19.09 -33.70
C GLY A 398 4.96 -19.04 -33.33
N LEU A 399 4.62 -19.56 -32.16
CA LEU A 399 3.24 -19.71 -31.68
C LEU A 399 2.52 -18.36 -31.53
N ALA A 400 3.20 -17.33 -31.10
CA ALA A 400 2.64 -15.99 -30.91
C ALA A 400 2.13 -15.38 -32.21
N ALA A 401 2.77 -15.67 -33.35
CA ALA A 401 2.33 -15.20 -34.67
C ALA A 401 0.95 -15.75 -35.08
N ARG A 402 0.58 -16.91 -34.56
CA ARG A 402 -0.68 -17.59 -34.86
C ARG A 402 -1.85 -17.15 -33.98
N ILE A 403 -1.58 -16.31 -32.95
CA ILE A 403 -2.58 -15.84 -31.99
C ILE A 403 -3.09 -14.48 -32.46
N ASP A 404 -4.40 -14.37 -32.71
CA ASP A 404 -5.05 -13.11 -33.04
C ASP A 404 -4.92 -12.10 -31.89
N PRO A 405 -4.27 -10.93 -32.13
CA PRO A 405 -4.06 -9.94 -31.08
C PRO A 405 -5.32 -9.24 -30.59
N GLN A 406 -6.36 -9.17 -31.43
CA GLN A 406 -7.62 -8.54 -31.08
C GLN A 406 -8.47 -9.46 -30.21
N ARG A 407 -8.48 -10.75 -30.52
CA ARG A 407 -9.29 -11.74 -29.79
C ARG A 407 -8.62 -12.23 -28.52
N TYR A 408 -7.29 -12.40 -28.54
CA TYR A 408 -6.51 -13.04 -27.45
C TYR A 408 -5.30 -12.20 -27.04
N PRO A 409 -5.50 -10.93 -26.67
CA PRO A 409 -4.38 -10.02 -26.40
C PRO A 409 -3.53 -10.43 -25.20
N VAL A 410 -4.12 -10.98 -24.13
CA VAL A 410 -3.38 -11.41 -22.94
C VAL A 410 -2.60 -12.69 -23.21
N THR A 411 -3.22 -13.68 -23.84
CA THR A 411 -2.54 -14.92 -24.26
C THR A 411 -1.37 -14.59 -25.19
N ARG A 412 -1.59 -13.73 -26.20
CA ARG A 412 -0.52 -13.28 -27.10
C ARG A 412 0.57 -12.50 -26.39
N LEU A 413 0.21 -11.67 -25.38
CA LEU A 413 1.18 -10.97 -24.56
C LEU A 413 2.13 -11.95 -23.89
N LEU A 414 1.58 -12.94 -23.19
CA LEU A 414 2.35 -13.89 -22.39
C LEU A 414 3.21 -14.82 -23.26
N VAL A 415 2.60 -15.38 -24.32
CA VAL A 415 3.28 -16.29 -25.25
C VAL A 415 4.34 -15.56 -26.08
N GLY A 416 4.13 -14.27 -26.35
CA GLY A 416 5.04 -13.44 -27.15
C GLY A 416 6.20 -12.81 -26.39
N ILE A 417 6.36 -13.09 -25.10
CA ILE A 417 7.55 -12.59 -24.34
C ILE A 417 8.78 -13.35 -24.80
N PRO A 418 9.84 -12.64 -25.30
CA PRO A 418 11.09 -13.30 -25.68
C PRO A 418 11.73 -14.00 -24.50
N TRP A 419 12.25 -15.20 -24.74
CA TRP A 419 12.90 -15.98 -23.69
C TRP A 419 14.06 -15.24 -23.04
N VAL A 420 14.85 -14.48 -23.82
CA VAL A 420 15.96 -13.67 -23.29
C VAL A 420 15.43 -12.62 -22.30
N SER A 421 14.30 -11.96 -22.63
CA SER A 421 13.69 -10.99 -21.72
C SER A 421 13.23 -11.65 -20.41
N TRP A 422 12.63 -12.84 -20.50
CA TRP A 422 12.28 -13.64 -19.33
C TRP A 422 13.50 -13.99 -18.50
N PHE A 423 14.55 -14.50 -19.16
CA PHE A 423 15.78 -14.91 -18.48
C PHE A 423 16.46 -13.73 -17.78
N VAL A 424 16.62 -12.59 -18.47
CA VAL A 424 17.23 -11.39 -17.87
C VAL A 424 16.41 -10.87 -16.70
N ALA A 425 15.07 -10.83 -16.81
CA ALA A 425 14.19 -10.40 -15.71
C ALA A 425 14.25 -11.37 -14.53
N PHE A 426 14.26 -12.67 -14.80
CA PHE A 426 14.38 -13.70 -13.78
C PHE A 426 15.73 -13.61 -13.05
N VAL A 427 16.83 -13.51 -13.79
CA VAL A 427 18.19 -13.39 -13.20
C VAL A 427 18.28 -12.10 -12.37
N ALA A 428 17.81 -10.97 -12.90
CA ALA A 428 17.84 -9.71 -12.18
C ALA A 428 17.04 -9.78 -10.86
N GLY A 429 15.85 -10.40 -10.90
CA GLY A 429 15.05 -10.64 -9.70
C GLY A 429 15.74 -11.57 -8.70
N TRP A 430 16.29 -12.70 -9.16
CA TRP A 430 16.97 -13.65 -8.30
C TRP A 430 18.26 -13.09 -7.68
N VAL A 431 19.07 -12.37 -8.46
CA VAL A 431 20.28 -11.72 -7.93
C VAL A 431 19.93 -10.70 -6.86
N LEU A 432 18.89 -9.88 -7.10
CA LEU A 432 18.43 -8.92 -6.11
C LEU A 432 17.92 -9.62 -4.84
N PHE A 433 17.08 -10.65 -4.99
CA PHE A 433 16.58 -11.46 -3.87
C PHE A 433 17.74 -12.06 -3.06
N ALA A 434 18.68 -12.70 -3.75
CA ALA A 434 19.82 -13.32 -3.12
C ALA A 434 20.69 -12.30 -2.36
N LEU A 435 20.92 -11.12 -2.94
CA LEU A 435 21.71 -10.06 -2.29
C LEU A 435 21.02 -9.50 -1.04
N LEU A 436 19.69 -9.37 -1.06
CA LEU A 436 18.92 -8.83 0.08
C LEU A 436 18.86 -9.82 1.24
N TYR A 437 18.69 -11.11 0.96
CA TYR A 437 18.57 -12.14 1.99
C TYR A 437 19.90 -12.78 2.41
N TRP A 438 21.00 -12.42 1.75
CA TRP A 438 22.31 -12.98 2.05
C TRP A 438 22.79 -12.56 3.45
N ILE A 439 23.03 -13.56 4.30
CA ILE A 439 23.68 -13.38 5.60
C ILE A 439 25.18 -13.31 5.36
N LYS A 440 25.79 -12.16 5.64
CA LYS A 440 27.22 -11.96 5.44
C LYS A 440 28.01 -12.76 6.48
N PRO A 441 29.12 -13.41 6.09
CA PRO A 441 30.00 -14.05 7.05
C PRO A 441 30.64 -12.98 7.95
N GLY A 442 30.81 -13.31 9.23
CA GLY A 442 31.49 -12.44 10.19
C GLY A 442 33.01 -12.40 9.91
N VAL A 443 33.81 -12.84 10.88
CA VAL A 443 35.27 -12.85 10.78
C VAL A 443 35.80 -13.90 9.81
N ASP A 444 35.07 -15.01 9.63
CA ASP A 444 35.46 -16.09 8.70
C ASP A 444 34.92 -15.81 7.28
N HIS A 445 35.82 -15.43 6.39
CA HIS A 445 35.56 -15.20 4.97
C HIS A 445 35.83 -16.42 4.10
N SER A 446 35.89 -17.63 4.67
CA SER A 446 36.06 -18.85 3.89
C SER A 446 34.93 -19.06 2.88
N ILE A 447 35.19 -19.72 1.77
CA ILE A 447 34.18 -20.05 0.75
C ILE A 447 33.03 -20.85 1.38
N ALA A 448 33.32 -21.69 2.37
CA ALA A 448 32.31 -22.47 3.09
C ALA A 448 31.37 -21.57 3.89
N SER A 449 31.89 -20.62 4.67
CA SER A 449 31.10 -19.67 5.46
C SER A 449 30.25 -18.74 4.58
N VAL A 450 30.83 -18.23 3.47
CA VAL A 450 30.12 -17.41 2.48
C VAL A 450 28.96 -18.20 1.84
N SER A 451 29.21 -19.47 1.45
CA SER A 451 28.24 -20.36 0.83
C SER A 451 27.12 -20.71 1.81
N GLN A 452 27.47 -21.01 3.07
CA GLN A 452 26.48 -21.31 4.12
C GLN A 452 25.58 -20.11 4.41
N GLY A 453 26.14 -18.90 4.57
CA GLY A 453 25.38 -17.68 4.79
C GLY A 453 24.42 -17.37 3.63
N PHE A 454 24.83 -17.67 2.39
CA PHE A 454 23.99 -17.55 1.22
C PHE A 454 22.84 -18.57 1.24
N GLN A 455 23.14 -19.86 1.45
CA GLN A 455 22.14 -20.93 1.44
C GLN A 455 21.11 -20.74 2.56
N VAL A 456 21.55 -20.42 3.78
CA VAL A 456 20.69 -20.19 4.92
C VAL A 456 19.83 -18.94 4.72
N GLY A 457 20.42 -17.83 4.28
CA GLY A 457 19.69 -16.57 4.07
C GLY A 457 18.63 -16.69 2.98
N VAL A 458 19.00 -17.26 1.82
CA VAL A 458 18.06 -17.46 0.70
C VAL A 458 16.96 -18.45 1.08
N GLY A 459 17.30 -19.56 1.73
CA GLY A 459 16.33 -20.55 2.18
C GLY A 459 15.31 -19.96 3.18
N ARG A 460 15.78 -19.22 4.16
CA ARG A 460 14.93 -18.50 5.12
C ARG A 460 14.05 -17.46 4.44
N GLY A 461 14.59 -16.69 3.52
CA GLY A 461 13.84 -15.70 2.77
C GLY A 461 12.69 -16.28 1.96
N ILE A 462 12.81 -17.49 1.45
CA ILE A 462 11.73 -18.16 0.71
C ILE A 462 10.65 -18.68 1.67
N TRP A 463 11.05 -19.31 2.78
CA TRP A 463 10.13 -20.11 3.57
C TRP A 463 9.76 -19.53 4.93
N GLN A 464 10.74 -19.04 5.69
CA GLN A 464 10.54 -18.69 7.11
C GLN A 464 9.49 -17.59 7.29
N GLY A 465 9.45 -16.60 6.40
CA GLY A 465 8.43 -15.56 6.43
C GLY A 465 7.03 -16.11 6.22
N LEU A 466 6.83 -16.98 5.22
CA LEU A 466 5.53 -17.61 4.97
C LEU A 466 5.09 -18.48 6.15
N TYR A 467 6.01 -19.28 6.69
CA TYR A 467 5.77 -20.16 7.82
C TYR A 467 5.33 -19.38 9.06
N TYR A 468 6.06 -18.34 9.43
CA TYR A 468 5.73 -17.46 10.55
C TYR A 468 4.35 -16.81 10.38
N TRP A 469 4.05 -16.26 9.21
CA TRP A 469 2.78 -15.58 8.98
C TRP A 469 1.57 -16.52 8.85
N LEU A 470 1.78 -17.76 8.43
CA LEU A 470 0.73 -18.79 8.54
C LEU A 470 0.40 -19.10 10.01
N GLN A 471 1.41 -19.11 10.90
CA GLN A 471 1.20 -19.25 12.34
C GLN A 471 0.43 -18.04 12.90
N GLN A 472 0.77 -16.82 12.49
CA GLN A 472 0.11 -15.59 12.93
C GLN A 472 -1.38 -15.54 12.55
N GLN A 473 -1.82 -16.28 11.54
CA GLN A 473 -3.24 -16.41 11.22
C GLN A 473 -4.08 -16.97 12.38
N GLN A 474 -3.49 -17.83 13.24
CA GLN A 474 -4.15 -18.39 14.42
C GLN A 474 -3.96 -17.52 15.66
N VAL A 475 -2.79 -16.92 15.82
CA VAL A 475 -2.47 -16.03 16.94
C VAL A 475 -3.32 -14.76 16.89
N ALA A 476 -3.62 -14.24 15.69
CA ALA A 476 -4.48 -13.09 15.44
C ALA A 476 -4.14 -11.89 16.36
N ARG A 477 -2.86 -11.47 16.37
CA ARG A 477 -2.41 -10.34 17.21
C ARG A 477 -3.29 -9.11 17.02
N GLY A 478 -3.60 -8.42 18.11
CA GLY A 478 -4.49 -7.26 18.13
C GLY A 478 -5.97 -7.61 18.18
N GLY A 479 -6.37 -8.84 17.78
CA GLY A 479 -7.76 -9.32 17.89
C GLY A 479 -8.79 -8.54 17.09
N GLU A 480 -8.38 -7.68 16.15
CA GLU A 480 -9.24 -6.78 15.41
C GLU A 480 -10.34 -7.51 14.63
N PRO A 481 -11.62 -7.05 14.67
CA PRO A 481 -12.73 -7.70 14.01
C PRO A 481 -12.62 -7.62 12.48
N TRP A 482 -13.31 -8.50 11.74
CA TRP A 482 -13.28 -8.53 10.29
C TRP A 482 -13.72 -7.21 9.63
N TYR A 483 -14.57 -6.42 10.29
CA TYR A 483 -15.07 -5.14 9.80
C TYR A 483 -14.18 -3.94 10.16
N TYR A 484 -13.02 -4.14 10.75
CA TYR A 484 -12.11 -3.09 11.20
C TYR A 484 -11.85 -2.01 10.12
N TYR A 485 -11.51 -2.44 8.90
CA TYR A 485 -11.25 -1.49 7.80
C TYR A 485 -12.52 -0.78 7.30
N LEU A 486 -13.70 -1.37 7.50
CA LEU A 486 -14.98 -0.72 7.16
C LEU A 486 -15.32 0.43 8.13
N LEU A 487 -14.73 0.46 9.31
CA LEU A 487 -14.78 1.60 10.23
C LEU A 487 -13.66 2.59 9.94
N LEU A 488 -12.42 2.09 9.84
CA LEU A 488 -11.22 2.91 9.71
C LEU A 488 -11.24 3.78 8.45
N ILE A 489 -11.55 3.19 7.28
CA ILE A 489 -11.48 3.91 6.00
C ILE A 489 -12.49 5.08 5.94
N PRO A 490 -13.78 4.93 6.27
CA PRO A 490 -14.73 6.04 6.22
C PRO A 490 -14.44 7.15 7.23
N LEU A 491 -13.81 6.86 8.36
CA LEU A 491 -13.48 7.87 9.36
C LEU A 491 -12.43 8.87 8.84
N TYR A 492 -11.48 8.41 8.03
CA TYR A 492 -10.37 9.26 7.56
C TYR A 492 -10.45 9.63 6.09
N GLU A 493 -11.02 8.78 5.25
CA GLU A 493 -10.91 8.85 3.79
C GLU A 493 -12.28 9.04 3.11
N GLN A 494 -13.10 9.97 3.64
CA GLN A 494 -14.51 10.17 3.25
C GLN A 494 -14.66 10.41 1.75
N LEU A 495 -13.81 11.26 1.17
CA LEU A 495 -13.83 11.56 -0.26
C LEU A 495 -13.50 10.32 -1.09
N ALA A 496 -12.48 9.54 -0.67
CA ALA A 496 -12.08 8.32 -1.35
C ALA A 496 -13.18 7.26 -1.31
N VAL A 497 -13.91 7.15 -0.20
CA VAL A 497 -15.04 6.20 -0.10
C VAL A 497 -16.16 6.59 -1.05
N VAL A 498 -16.66 7.82 -0.98
CA VAL A 498 -17.80 8.26 -1.79
C VAL A 498 -17.48 8.20 -3.28
N PHE A 499 -16.36 8.80 -3.69
CA PHE A 499 -15.98 8.83 -5.10
C PHE A 499 -15.33 7.53 -5.59
N GLY A 500 -14.75 6.72 -4.70
CA GLY A 500 -14.29 5.38 -5.01
C GLY A 500 -15.46 4.46 -5.37
N LEU A 501 -16.53 4.47 -4.57
CA LEU A 501 -17.77 3.74 -4.87
C LEU A 501 -18.42 4.26 -6.17
N ALA A 502 -18.47 5.57 -6.38
CA ALA A 502 -18.92 6.16 -7.65
C ALA A 502 -18.01 5.70 -8.82
N GLY A 503 -16.70 5.58 -8.61
CA GLY A 503 -15.73 5.09 -9.57
C GLY A 503 -15.92 3.60 -9.93
N ILE A 504 -16.32 2.79 -8.96
CA ILE A 504 -16.72 1.39 -9.21
C ILE A 504 -17.94 1.37 -10.15
N VAL A 505 -19.00 2.12 -9.83
CA VAL A 505 -20.20 2.19 -10.65
C VAL A 505 -19.89 2.72 -12.06
N TYR A 506 -19.08 3.76 -12.16
CA TYR A 506 -18.64 4.31 -13.45
C TYR A 506 -17.83 3.28 -14.26
N THR A 507 -16.91 2.59 -13.61
CA THR A 507 -16.08 1.55 -14.22
C THR A 507 -16.93 0.38 -14.75
N LEU A 508 -17.93 -0.08 -14.00
CA LEU A 508 -18.81 -1.15 -14.43
C LEU A 508 -19.68 -0.75 -15.65
N ARG A 509 -19.96 0.55 -15.80
CA ARG A 509 -20.67 1.09 -16.98
C ARG A 509 -19.75 1.34 -18.18
N HIS A 510 -18.47 1.64 -17.94
CA HIS A 510 -17.46 1.93 -18.95
C HIS A 510 -16.22 1.06 -18.71
N PRO A 511 -16.33 -0.26 -18.88
CA PRO A 511 -15.29 -1.21 -18.50
C PRO A 511 -14.08 -1.11 -19.43
N THR A 512 -12.88 -1.10 -18.83
CA THR A 512 -11.62 -1.44 -19.48
C THR A 512 -10.91 -2.47 -18.61
N ARG A 513 -9.96 -3.24 -19.16
CA ARG A 513 -9.25 -4.27 -18.39
C ARG A 513 -8.57 -3.67 -17.14
N VAL A 514 -7.92 -2.53 -17.28
CA VAL A 514 -7.24 -1.86 -16.16
C VAL A 514 -8.23 -1.35 -15.11
N ARG A 515 -9.35 -0.77 -15.54
CA ARG A 515 -10.39 -0.30 -14.60
C ARG A 515 -11.05 -1.47 -13.87
N LEU A 516 -11.36 -2.55 -14.57
CA LEU A 516 -11.90 -3.77 -13.95
C LEU A 516 -10.88 -4.40 -12.98
N PHE A 517 -9.59 -4.37 -13.32
CA PHE A 517 -8.53 -4.78 -12.42
C PHE A 517 -8.53 -3.96 -11.12
N LEU A 518 -8.69 -2.63 -11.17
CA LEU A 518 -8.76 -1.79 -9.98
C LEU A 518 -9.94 -2.15 -9.08
N VAL A 519 -11.12 -2.42 -9.66
CA VAL A 519 -12.30 -2.90 -8.91
C VAL A 519 -12.01 -4.26 -8.28
N TYR A 520 -11.45 -5.19 -9.05
CA TYR A 520 -11.10 -6.52 -8.56
C TYR A 520 -10.05 -6.44 -7.43
N TRP A 521 -9.02 -5.61 -7.62
CA TRP A 521 -7.97 -5.40 -6.62
C TRP A 521 -8.55 -4.82 -5.32
N PHE A 522 -9.41 -3.82 -5.41
CA PHE A 522 -10.05 -3.22 -4.22
C PHE A 522 -10.84 -4.26 -3.42
N PHE A 523 -11.75 -4.99 -4.06
CA PHE A 523 -12.55 -6.00 -3.36
C PHE A 523 -11.72 -7.18 -2.89
N GLY A 524 -10.75 -7.62 -3.69
CA GLY A 524 -9.82 -8.68 -3.31
C GLY A 524 -8.98 -8.29 -2.08
N ALA A 525 -8.43 -7.07 -2.07
CA ALA A 525 -7.70 -6.56 -0.93
C ALA A 525 -8.60 -6.42 0.30
N LEU A 526 -9.77 -5.77 0.17
CA LEU A 526 -10.71 -5.64 1.28
C LEU A 526 -11.09 -7.01 1.87
N ALA A 527 -11.40 -8.00 1.03
CA ALA A 527 -11.76 -9.33 1.49
C ALA A 527 -10.61 -10.06 2.19
N LEU A 528 -9.41 -10.08 1.57
CA LEU A 528 -8.28 -10.83 2.10
C LEU A 528 -7.71 -10.19 3.38
N TYR A 529 -7.57 -8.86 3.44
CA TYR A 529 -7.09 -8.18 4.65
C TYR A 529 -8.13 -8.21 5.77
N SER A 530 -9.44 -8.20 5.45
CA SER A 530 -10.50 -8.40 6.46
C SER A 530 -10.54 -9.83 6.99
N TRP A 531 -10.17 -10.82 6.17
CA TRP A 531 -10.09 -12.22 6.55
C TRP A 531 -8.80 -12.55 7.32
N ALA A 532 -7.68 -11.86 7.04
CA ALA A 532 -6.40 -12.10 7.71
C ALA A 532 -6.55 -12.06 9.23
N GLY A 533 -5.86 -12.93 9.94
CA GLY A 533 -5.90 -13.00 11.43
C GLY A 533 -5.43 -11.69 12.05
N GLU A 534 -4.27 -11.22 11.63
CA GLU A 534 -3.72 -9.95 12.10
C GLU A 534 -4.23 -8.78 11.24
N LYS A 535 -4.81 -7.77 11.88
CA LYS A 535 -5.30 -6.53 11.25
C LYS A 535 -4.73 -5.33 11.98
N MET A 536 -3.96 -4.54 11.26
CA MET A 536 -3.30 -3.35 11.80
C MET A 536 -3.66 -2.11 10.97
N PRO A 537 -3.64 -0.90 11.56
CA PRO A 537 -4.07 0.31 10.85
C PRO A 537 -3.24 0.60 9.59
N TRP A 538 -1.96 0.29 9.57
CA TRP A 538 -1.08 0.52 8.41
C TRP A 538 -1.39 -0.35 7.19
N LEU A 539 -2.04 -1.50 7.37
CA LEU A 539 -2.47 -2.35 6.25
C LEU A 539 -3.58 -1.71 5.41
N VAL A 540 -4.23 -0.66 5.91
CA VAL A 540 -5.23 0.12 5.17
C VAL A 540 -4.70 0.66 3.84
N LEU A 541 -3.39 0.95 3.73
CA LEU A 541 -2.76 1.46 2.51
C LEU A 541 -3.00 0.56 1.30
N HIS A 542 -3.02 -0.76 1.52
CA HIS A 542 -3.14 -1.75 0.46
C HIS A 542 -4.58 -1.88 -0.08
N ILE A 543 -5.57 -1.57 0.76
CA ILE A 543 -6.99 -1.51 0.39
C ILE A 543 -7.30 -0.15 -0.26
N LEU A 544 -6.72 0.90 0.29
CA LEU A 544 -7.02 2.28 -0.07
C LEU A 544 -6.43 2.66 -1.43
N LEU A 545 -5.26 2.14 -1.79
CA LEU A 545 -4.58 2.49 -3.04
C LEU A 545 -5.48 2.28 -4.28
N PRO A 546 -6.06 1.10 -4.55
CA PRO A 546 -6.97 0.94 -5.68
C PRO A 546 -8.26 1.77 -5.53
N LEU A 547 -8.75 2.02 -4.32
CA LEU A 547 -9.92 2.86 -4.08
C LEU A 547 -9.67 4.33 -4.46
N MET A 548 -8.49 4.87 -4.14
CA MET A 548 -8.06 6.21 -4.54
C MET A 548 -8.00 6.38 -6.06
N LEU A 549 -7.50 5.36 -6.77
CA LEU A 549 -7.46 5.37 -8.23
C LEU A 549 -8.88 5.33 -8.82
N LEU A 550 -9.79 4.57 -8.24
CA LEU A 550 -11.21 4.54 -8.61
C LEU A 550 -11.90 5.89 -8.33
N ALA A 551 -11.62 6.51 -7.18
CA ALA A 551 -12.12 7.84 -6.86
C ALA A 551 -11.65 8.89 -7.88
N ALA A 552 -10.38 8.83 -8.27
CA ALA A 552 -9.83 9.72 -9.29
C ALA A 552 -10.49 9.53 -10.67
N ILE A 553 -10.87 8.31 -11.04
CA ILE A 553 -11.64 8.03 -12.27
C ILE A 553 -13.00 8.73 -12.21
N ALA A 554 -13.72 8.61 -11.09
CA ALA A 554 -15.03 9.25 -10.92
C ALA A 554 -14.93 10.77 -10.93
N LEU A 555 -13.98 11.34 -10.18
CA LEU A 555 -13.76 12.80 -10.12
C LEU A 555 -13.34 13.36 -11.48
N ALA A 556 -12.49 12.67 -12.23
CA ALA A 556 -12.12 13.07 -13.57
C ALA A 556 -13.32 13.02 -14.54
N ALA A 557 -14.14 11.97 -14.46
CA ALA A 557 -15.37 11.86 -15.26
C ALA A 557 -16.35 12.97 -14.90
N LEU A 558 -16.53 13.28 -13.61
CA LEU A 558 -17.36 14.37 -13.13
C LEU A 558 -16.88 15.74 -13.67
N ALA A 559 -15.57 16.00 -13.55
CA ALA A 559 -14.97 17.23 -14.04
C ALA A 559 -15.11 17.40 -15.56
N HIS A 560 -14.86 16.34 -16.33
CA HIS A 560 -15.06 16.36 -17.78
C HIS A 560 -16.53 16.61 -18.16
N ALA A 561 -17.47 15.95 -17.48
CA ALA A 561 -18.90 16.16 -17.70
C ALA A 561 -19.30 17.60 -17.35
N ALA A 562 -18.83 18.14 -16.24
CA ALA A 562 -19.11 19.54 -15.85
C ALA A 562 -18.57 20.55 -16.87
N VAL A 563 -17.34 20.36 -17.37
CA VAL A 563 -16.77 21.22 -18.41
C VAL A 563 -17.54 21.13 -19.72
N ALA A 564 -17.96 19.92 -20.11
CA ALA A 564 -18.75 19.69 -21.32
C ALA A 564 -20.12 20.38 -21.22
N GLU A 565 -20.85 20.22 -20.12
CA GLU A 565 -22.15 20.86 -19.89
C GLU A 565 -22.00 22.39 -19.79
N TRP A 566 -20.96 22.88 -19.11
CA TRP A 566 -20.67 24.32 -19.07
C TRP A 566 -20.45 24.91 -20.45
N SER A 567 -19.70 24.22 -21.31
CA SER A 567 -19.47 24.68 -22.69
C SER A 567 -20.76 24.67 -23.51
N GLN A 568 -21.68 23.75 -23.29
CA GLN A 568 -23.00 23.70 -23.93
C GLN A 568 -23.92 24.81 -23.41
N LEU A 569 -23.89 25.12 -22.12
CA LEU A 569 -24.64 26.23 -21.53
C LEU A 569 -24.17 27.59 -22.04
N ALA A 570 -22.90 27.70 -22.42
CA ALA A 570 -22.34 28.91 -23.00
C ALA A 570 -22.71 29.10 -24.49
N SER A 571 -23.19 28.04 -25.16
CA SER A 571 -23.67 28.05 -26.54
C SER A 571 -25.18 28.40 -26.62
N ASP A 572 -25.74 28.46 -27.86
CA ASP A 572 -27.18 28.71 -28.09
C ASP A 572 -28.13 27.73 -27.44
N GLN A 573 -27.70 26.50 -27.16
CA GLN A 573 -28.49 25.56 -26.37
C GLN A 573 -28.66 26.00 -24.89
N GLY A 574 -27.68 26.72 -24.34
CA GLY A 574 -27.81 27.35 -23.01
C GLY A 574 -28.89 28.43 -22.94
N ALA A 575 -29.18 29.13 -24.05
CA ALA A 575 -30.29 30.04 -24.09
C ALA A 575 -31.66 29.34 -23.89
N ARG A 576 -31.84 28.17 -24.47
CA ARG A 576 -33.05 27.35 -24.31
C ARG A 576 -33.20 26.85 -22.88
N VAL A 577 -32.11 26.38 -22.24
CA VAL A 577 -32.13 25.95 -20.82
C VAL A 577 -32.43 27.11 -19.89
N ARG A 578 -31.86 28.29 -20.15
CA ARG A 578 -32.16 29.51 -19.38
C ARG A 578 -33.63 29.96 -19.55
N ALA A 579 -34.18 29.92 -20.78
CA ALA A 579 -35.56 30.22 -21.07
C ALA A 579 -36.49 29.25 -20.33
N TRP A 580 -36.21 27.92 -20.41
CA TRP A 580 -36.96 26.91 -19.68
C TRP A 580 -36.87 27.10 -18.15
N ALA A 581 -35.70 27.39 -17.59
CA ALA A 581 -35.54 27.65 -16.16
C ALA A 581 -36.29 28.94 -15.71
N ALA A 582 -36.40 29.90 -16.58
CA ALA A 582 -37.21 31.11 -16.33
C ALA A 582 -38.72 30.84 -16.37
N ASP A 583 -39.15 29.98 -17.31
CA ASP A 583 -40.55 29.55 -17.40
C ASP A 583 -40.98 28.69 -16.21
N VAL A 584 -40.11 27.76 -15.75
CA VAL A 584 -40.33 26.96 -14.54
C VAL A 584 -40.43 27.83 -13.28
N ARG A 585 -39.61 28.94 -13.20
CA ARG A 585 -39.75 29.91 -12.09
C ARG A 585 -41.05 30.69 -12.13
N ARG A 586 -41.56 30.95 -13.31
CA ARG A 586 -42.83 31.72 -13.48
C ARG A 586 -44.04 30.86 -13.24
N GLU A 587 -43.96 29.58 -13.62
CA GLU A 587 -45.05 28.62 -13.53
C GLU A 587 -44.56 27.22 -13.15
N PRO A 588 -44.53 26.88 -11.82
CA PRO A 588 -44.02 25.57 -11.39
C PRO A 588 -44.80 24.36 -11.95
N ARG A 589 -46.03 24.57 -12.43
CA ARG A 589 -46.87 23.54 -13.08
C ARG A 589 -46.31 23.11 -14.45
N THR A 590 -45.45 23.89 -15.09
CA THR A 590 -44.80 23.55 -16.37
C THR A 590 -43.79 22.40 -16.22
N LEU A 591 -43.29 22.16 -15.00
CA LEU A 591 -42.49 20.98 -14.66
C LEU A 591 -43.25 19.67 -14.88
N VAL A 592 -44.55 19.66 -14.61
CA VAL A 592 -45.41 18.48 -14.72
C VAL A 592 -45.94 18.32 -16.13
N ALA A 593 -46.19 19.42 -16.86
CA ALA A 593 -46.78 19.40 -18.20
C ALA A 593 -45.79 19.21 -19.32
N GLY A 594 -44.52 19.58 -19.14
CA GLY A 594 -43.41 19.46 -20.14
C GLY A 594 -42.73 18.08 -20.21
N GLY A 595 -43.14 17.15 -19.38
CA GLY A 595 -42.62 15.79 -19.33
C GLY A 595 -41.11 15.72 -18.91
N TRP A 596 -40.69 14.54 -18.47
CA TRP A 596 -39.33 14.24 -18.03
C TRP A 596 -38.23 14.65 -19.04
N GLN A 597 -38.54 14.73 -20.33
CA GLN A 597 -37.58 15.07 -21.37
C GLN A 597 -37.10 16.52 -21.33
N GLY A 598 -37.97 17.46 -20.93
CA GLY A 598 -37.57 18.87 -20.78
C GLY A 598 -36.79 19.17 -19.51
N ALA A 599 -36.94 18.36 -18.46
CA ALA A 599 -36.24 18.53 -17.19
C ALA A 599 -34.81 17.91 -17.17
N GLN A 600 -34.52 16.98 -18.07
CA GLN A 600 -33.23 16.25 -18.09
C GLN A 600 -31.99 17.12 -18.12
N PRO A 601 -31.88 18.21 -18.92
CA PRO A 601 -30.67 19.05 -18.91
C PRO A 601 -30.48 19.76 -17.58
N GLY A 602 -31.55 20.28 -16.96
CA GLY A 602 -31.48 20.95 -15.66
C GLY A 602 -31.10 19.99 -14.52
N LEU A 603 -31.63 18.77 -14.53
CA LEU A 603 -31.29 17.73 -13.56
C LEU A 603 -29.82 17.27 -13.71
N ARG A 604 -29.30 17.19 -14.93
CA ARG A 604 -27.87 16.87 -15.17
C ARG A 604 -26.97 17.95 -14.60
N VAL A 605 -27.24 19.24 -14.90
CA VAL A 605 -26.46 20.35 -14.36
C VAL A 605 -26.52 20.38 -12.83
N ALA A 606 -27.71 20.22 -12.26
CA ALA A 606 -27.86 20.16 -10.81
C ALA A 606 -27.10 18.97 -10.19
N GLY A 607 -27.17 17.78 -10.80
CA GLY A 607 -26.43 16.61 -10.36
C GLY A 607 -24.91 16.80 -10.43
N LEU A 608 -24.39 17.40 -11.50
CA LEU A 608 -22.97 17.71 -11.64
C LEU A 608 -22.50 18.75 -10.61
N ALA A 609 -23.29 19.81 -10.40
CA ALA A 609 -23.02 20.83 -9.39
C ALA A 609 -23.00 20.23 -7.98
N LEU A 610 -23.98 19.38 -7.66
CA LEU A 610 -24.04 18.67 -6.38
C LEU A 610 -22.84 17.72 -6.21
N GLY A 611 -22.45 17.02 -7.27
CA GLY A 611 -21.25 16.15 -7.25
C GLY A 611 -19.97 16.93 -7.00
N LEU A 612 -19.78 18.09 -7.65
CA LEU A 612 -18.63 18.96 -7.41
C LEU A 612 -18.66 19.57 -6.01
N LEU A 613 -19.83 19.99 -5.53
CA LEU A 613 -20.00 20.48 -4.17
C LEU A 613 -19.66 19.40 -3.15
N ALA A 614 -20.15 18.17 -3.35
CA ALA A 614 -19.84 17.04 -2.49
C ALA A 614 -18.31 16.74 -2.48
N ALA A 615 -17.64 16.83 -3.64
CA ALA A 615 -16.19 16.65 -3.71
C ALA A 615 -15.45 17.70 -2.85
N VAL A 616 -15.85 18.97 -2.94
CA VAL A 616 -15.24 20.05 -2.14
C VAL A 616 -15.57 19.88 -0.65
N LEU A 617 -16.82 19.58 -0.31
CA LEU A 617 -17.25 19.39 1.08
C LEU A 617 -16.58 18.20 1.75
N LEU A 618 -16.30 17.11 1.03
CA LEU A 618 -15.61 15.93 1.56
C LEU A 618 -14.08 16.10 1.58
N LEU A 619 -13.55 16.96 0.72
CA LEU A 619 -12.10 17.28 0.72
C LEU A 619 -11.71 18.02 2.02
N ILE A 620 -12.59 18.85 2.57
CA ILE A 620 -12.30 19.64 3.79
C ILE A 620 -12.04 18.73 5.00
N PRO A 621 -12.98 17.84 5.43
CA PRO A 621 -12.73 16.97 6.58
C PRO A 621 -11.59 15.98 6.34
N MET A 622 -11.39 15.48 5.10
CA MET A 622 -10.27 14.62 4.78
C MET A 622 -8.93 15.35 4.95
N THR A 623 -8.81 16.59 4.44
CA THR A 623 -7.58 17.38 4.60
C THR A 623 -7.36 17.79 6.06
N TRP A 624 -8.42 18.17 6.77
CA TRP A 624 -8.37 18.45 8.20
C TRP A 624 -7.90 17.22 9.00
N GLY A 625 -8.50 16.05 8.72
CA GLY A 625 -8.11 14.78 9.34
C GLY A 625 -6.63 14.44 9.07
N MET A 626 -6.12 14.70 7.86
CA MET A 626 -4.71 14.51 7.53
C MET A 626 -3.81 15.43 8.37
N LEU A 627 -4.15 16.71 8.49
CA LEU A 627 -3.35 17.68 9.27
C LEU A 627 -3.34 17.31 10.75
N VAL A 628 -4.49 17.01 11.34
CA VAL A 628 -4.59 16.63 12.75
C VAL A 628 -3.82 15.33 13.00
N LEU A 629 -4.13 14.26 12.27
CA LEU A 629 -3.48 12.96 12.44
C LEU A 629 -1.96 13.03 12.28
N SER A 630 -1.45 13.77 11.29
CA SER A 630 -0.04 13.70 10.93
C SER A 630 0.84 14.74 11.63
N HIS A 631 0.25 15.87 12.10
CA HIS A 631 1.03 17.00 12.60
C HIS A 631 0.58 17.50 13.98
N GLN A 632 -0.64 17.19 14.43
CA GLN A 632 -1.13 17.60 15.73
C GLN A 632 -1.19 16.42 16.71
N ASP A 633 -1.91 15.35 16.33
CA ASP A 633 -2.21 14.20 17.19
C ASP A 633 -1.42 12.94 16.79
N ALA A 634 -0.26 13.09 16.15
CA ALA A 634 0.51 11.97 15.61
C ALA A 634 0.93 10.90 16.65
N ALA A 635 1.02 11.28 17.92
CA ALA A 635 1.30 10.38 19.04
C ALA A 635 0.11 10.19 20.00
N ASN A 636 -1.09 10.67 19.62
CA ASN A 636 -2.26 10.67 20.49
C ASN A 636 -3.16 9.45 20.22
N GLY A 637 -2.73 8.26 20.66
CA GLY A 637 -3.44 7.01 20.52
C GLY A 637 -4.91 7.03 20.98
N PRO A 638 -5.26 7.63 22.14
CA PRO A 638 -6.65 7.65 22.60
C PRO A 638 -7.63 8.38 21.68
N HIS A 639 -7.17 9.32 20.87
CA HIS A 639 -8.02 10.17 20.01
C HIS A 639 -7.98 9.80 18.53
N GLU A 640 -7.04 8.95 18.12
CA GLU A 640 -6.79 8.63 16.70
C GLU A 640 -6.74 7.12 16.46
N MET A 641 -7.71 6.59 15.71
CA MET A 641 -7.81 5.16 15.40
C MET A 641 -6.62 4.64 14.56
N MET A 642 -5.94 5.50 13.80
CA MET A 642 -4.73 5.12 13.05
C MET A 642 -3.47 5.09 13.93
N VAL A 643 -3.53 5.67 15.12
CA VAL A 643 -2.43 5.68 16.09
C VAL A 643 -2.61 4.48 17.03
N TYR A 644 -1.86 3.40 16.76
CA TYR A 644 -1.98 2.14 17.47
C TYR A 644 -0.70 1.83 18.22
N VAL A 645 -0.79 1.63 19.55
CA VAL A 645 0.33 1.30 20.45
C VAL A 645 1.52 2.26 20.28
N GLN A 646 1.22 3.54 20.04
CA GLN A 646 2.24 4.59 19.82
C GLN A 646 2.92 4.96 21.14
N THR A 647 4.24 5.11 21.10
CA THR A 647 5.04 5.72 22.16
C THR A 647 4.52 7.13 22.44
N THR A 648 4.28 7.44 23.70
CA THR A 648 3.75 8.74 24.11
C THR A 648 4.87 9.79 24.24
N THR A 649 4.49 11.05 24.29
CA THR A 649 5.42 12.17 24.49
C THR A 649 6.06 12.19 25.87
N ASP A 650 5.56 11.39 26.83
CA ASP A 650 6.20 11.21 28.14
C ASP A 650 7.60 10.59 28.03
N VAL A 651 7.83 9.76 27.02
CA VAL A 651 9.18 9.22 26.75
C VAL A 651 10.15 10.33 26.39
N ASP A 652 9.75 11.27 25.50
CA ASP A 652 10.58 12.43 25.17
C ASP A 652 10.84 13.31 26.40
N LEU A 653 9.80 13.52 27.24
CA LEU A 653 9.94 14.26 28.48
C LEU A 653 10.98 13.61 29.41
N VAL A 654 10.92 12.29 29.59
CA VAL A 654 11.87 11.54 30.42
C VAL A 654 13.28 11.61 29.81
N MET A 655 13.41 11.37 28.49
CA MET A 655 14.72 11.47 27.83
C MET A 655 15.36 12.87 27.96
N ASN A 656 14.54 13.92 27.85
CA ASN A 656 15.01 15.29 28.07
C ASN A 656 15.51 15.51 29.52
N LYS A 657 14.80 14.93 30.52
CA LYS A 657 15.25 14.97 31.93
C LYS A 657 16.57 14.21 32.12
N LEU A 658 16.73 13.02 31.52
CA LEU A 658 17.96 12.23 31.59
C LEU A 658 19.14 12.97 30.94
N THR A 659 18.93 13.56 29.77
CA THR A 659 19.92 14.33 29.02
C THR A 659 20.37 15.56 29.81
N ALA A 660 19.43 16.29 30.45
CA ALA A 660 19.73 17.42 31.28
C ALA A 660 20.55 17.03 32.52
N ALA A 661 20.23 15.91 33.17
CA ALA A 661 20.98 15.39 34.30
C ALA A 661 22.39 14.94 33.90
N ASP A 662 22.52 14.24 32.75
CA ASP A 662 23.84 13.86 32.25
C ASP A 662 24.70 15.08 31.93
N ALA A 663 24.10 16.10 31.32
CA ALA A 663 24.79 17.36 31.06
C ALA A 663 25.28 18.04 32.39
N ALA A 664 24.48 18.02 33.45
CA ALA A 664 24.80 18.61 34.73
C ALA A 664 25.88 17.83 35.50
N LEU A 665 25.82 16.48 35.47
CA LEU A 665 26.72 15.62 36.26
C LEU A 665 27.96 15.20 35.46
N TYR A 666 27.84 14.99 34.17
CA TYR A 666 28.84 14.36 33.31
C TYR A 666 29.16 15.15 32.03
N HIS A 667 28.74 16.43 31.97
CA HIS A 667 29.03 17.35 30.87
C HIS A 667 28.53 16.84 29.51
N GLY A 668 27.42 16.07 29.49
CA GLY A 668 26.83 15.52 28.29
C GLY A 668 27.61 14.34 27.65
N GLN A 669 28.44 13.68 28.48
CA GLN A 669 29.24 12.53 27.99
C GLN A 669 28.51 11.19 28.06
N HIS A 670 27.20 11.18 28.30
CA HIS A 670 26.37 9.99 28.40
C HIS A 670 26.91 8.95 29.38
N GLN A 671 27.23 9.40 30.60
CA GLN A 671 27.81 8.58 31.69
C GLN A 671 26.81 8.35 32.83
N LEU A 672 25.60 8.88 32.76
CA LEU A 672 24.54 8.59 33.73
C LEU A 672 24.24 7.09 33.70
N LYS A 673 24.24 6.44 34.88
CA LYS A 673 23.97 4.99 34.97
C LYS A 673 22.48 4.72 34.93
N ILE A 674 22.01 4.13 33.83
CA ILE A 674 20.59 3.88 33.58
C ILE A 674 20.35 2.38 33.52
N GLY A 675 19.35 1.89 34.25
CA GLY A 675 18.86 0.52 34.19
C GLY A 675 17.47 0.47 33.57
N VAL A 676 17.25 -0.43 32.64
CA VAL A 676 15.96 -0.67 31.98
C VAL A 676 15.50 -2.08 32.34
N GLY A 677 14.30 -2.22 32.89
CA GLY A 677 13.70 -3.50 33.24
C GLY A 677 13.17 -4.24 32.03
N GLN A 678 12.89 -5.51 32.21
CA GLN A 678 12.29 -6.35 31.19
C GLN A 678 10.90 -5.84 30.82
N GLY A 679 10.62 -5.73 29.52
CA GLY A 679 9.35 -5.22 28.98
C GLY A 679 9.35 -3.75 28.61
N GLU A 680 10.34 -2.98 29.11
CA GLU A 680 10.50 -1.54 28.85
C GLU A 680 11.60 -1.23 27.83
N GLU A 681 12.25 -2.24 27.27
CA GLU A 681 13.42 -2.08 26.39
C GLU A 681 13.10 -1.21 25.17
N TRP A 682 11.92 -1.36 24.59
CA TRP A 682 11.46 -0.55 23.48
C TRP A 682 10.48 0.54 23.93
N PRO A 683 10.80 1.83 23.62
CA PRO A 683 11.78 2.34 22.64
C PRO A 683 13.16 2.68 23.19
N PHE A 684 13.48 2.38 24.45
CA PHE A 684 14.69 2.86 25.11
C PHE A 684 16.00 2.32 24.53
N TYR A 685 16.01 1.16 23.82
CA TYR A 685 17.18 0.73 23.06
C TYR A 685 17.63 1.78 22.02
N TRP A 686 16.68 2.46 21.40
CA TRP A 686 16.97 3.53 20.44
C TRP A 686 17.39 4.81 21.15
N TYR A 687 16.64 5.27 22.13
CA TYR A 687 16.86 6.56 22.77
C TYR A 687 18.12 6.59 23.65
N LEU A 688 18.51 5.46 24.24
CA LEU A 688 19.70 5.32 25.06
C LEU A 688 20.94 4.82 24.29
N ARG A 689 20.87 4.73 22.95
CA ARG A 689 21.95 4.17 22.13
C ARG A 689 23.32 4.79 22.40
N ASP A 690 23.38 6.08 22.67
CA ASP A 690 24.63 6.81 22.95
C ASP A 690 25.22 6.48 24.34
N TYR A 691 24.45 5.80 25.21
CA TYR A 691 24.89 5.34 26.53
C TYR A 691 25.48 3.92 26.51
N TRP A 692 25.25 3.13 25.46
CA TRP A 692 25.66 1.73 25.44
C TRP A 692 26.11 1.18 24.11
N LEU A 693 25.57 1.65 22.97
CA LEU A 693 25.93 1.13 21.66
C LEU A 693 27.38 1.52 21.32
N ASP A 694 28.20 0.51 20.98
CA ASP A 694 29.64 0.66 20.69
C ASP A 694 30.46 1.32 21.81
N ARG A 695 30.02 1.19 23.06
CA ARG A 695 30.61 1.82 24.23
C ARG A 695 31.13 0.79 25.25
N ALA A 696 32.31 0.99 25.75
CA ALA A 696 32.89 0.21 26.86
C ALA A 696 33.58 1.14 27.86
N PRO A 697 33.14 1.20 29.13
CA PRO A 697 31.98 0.51 29.68
C PRO A 697 30.65 1.11 29.24
N ALA A 698 29.60 0.26 29.11
CA ALA A 698 28.24 0.74 28.88
C ALA A 698 27.65 1.37 30.15
N TYR A 699 26.95 2.48 29.99
CA TYR A 699 26.26 3.19 31.05
C TYR A 699 24.75 2.91 31.11
N ALA A 700 24.15 2.49 30.00
CA ALA A 700 22.80 1.92 30.02
C ALA A 700 22.88 0.39 30.00
N THR A 701 22.11 -0.27 30.87
CA THR A 701 21.96 -1.74 30.96
C THR A 701 20.50 -2.10 30.85
N PHE A 702 20.22 -3.13 30.08
CA PHE A 702 18.87 -3.64 29.82
C PHE A 702 18.67 -4.98 30.51
N ASP A 703 17.41 -5.41 30.64
CA ASP A 703 17.01 -6.66 31.31
C ASP A 703 17.57 -6.79 32.72
N ILE A 704 17.62 -5.67 33.44
CA ILE A 704 18.20 -5.69 34.79
C ILE A 704 17.33 -6.51 35.75
N PRO A 705 17.95 -7.32 36.64
CA PRO A 705 17.22 -7.99 37.69
C PRO A 705 16.66 -6.99 38.69
N ILE A 706 15.40 -7.15 39.10
CA ILE A 706 14.73 -6.29 40.10
C ILE A 706 14.85 -6.82 41.55
N THR A 707 15.30 -8.06 41.69
CA THR A 707 15.54 -8.71 42.97
C THR A 707 16.92 -9.33 43.04
N GLY A 708 17.47 -9.52 44.25
CA GLY A 708 18.80 -10.08 44.45
C GLY A 708 19.92 -9.07 44.31
N ASN A 709 20.95 -9.40 43.51
CA ASN A 709 22.12 -8.53 43.32
C ASN A 709 21.86 -7.50 42.24
N VAL A 710 21.05 -6.48 42.54
CA VAL A 710 20.68 -5.42 41.59
C VAL A 710 21.83 -4.43 41.48
N PRO A 711 22.30 -4.09 40.26
CA PRO A 711 23.32 -3.07 40.07
C PRO A 711 22.84 -1.70 40.62
N GLN A 712 23.73 -0.96 41.29
CA GLN A 712 23.37 0.40 41.70
C GLN A 712 23.37 1.33 40.48
N GLN A 713 22.16 1.70 40.07
CA GLN A 713 21.91 2.64 38.97
C GLN A 713 21.52 4.01 39.51
N ASP A 714 21.82 5.08 38.81
CA ASP A 714 21.36 6.43 39.12
C ASP A 714 19.87 6.58 38.77
N VAL A 715 19.43 5.89 37.76
CA VAL A 715 18.07 5.91 37.25
C VAL A 715 17.64 4.51 36.85
N LEU A 716 16.37 4.18 37.10
CA LEU A 716 15.74 2.94 36.66
C LEU A 716 14.45 3.25 35.90
N LEU A 717 14.22 2.54 34.78
CA LEU A 717 13.00 2.55 33.99
C LEU A 717 12.37 1.14 34.09
N LEU A 718 11.30 1.04 34.86
CA LEU A 718 10.69 -0.25 35.23
C LEU A 718 9.19 -0.25 34.98
N THR A 719 8.59 -1.44 34.82
CA THR A 719 7.14 -1.57 34.92
C THR A 719 6.63 -1.05 36.28
N PRO A 720 5.39 -0.58 36.39
CA PRO A 720 4.86 -0.14 37.69
C PRO A 720 4.91 -1.24 38.77
N GLY A 721 4.71 -2.53 38.37
CA GLY A 721 4.79 -3.68 39.28
C GLY A 721 6.21 -3.93 39.78
N ASP A 722 7.18 -3.90 38.87
CA ASP A 722 8.60 -4.08 39.21
C ASP A 722 9.14 -2.91 40.04
N ALA A 723 8.73 -1.69 39.71
CA ALA A 723 9.07 -0.51 40.46
C ALA A 723 8.58 -0.59 41.93
N ALA A 724 7.35 -1.06 42.13
CA ALA A 724 6.80 -1.27 43.48
C ALA A 724 7.61 -2.33 44.24
N THR A 725 7.95 -3.45 43.61
CA THR A 725 8.78 -4.52 44.17
C THR A 725 10.16 -4.03 44.54
N PHE A 726 10.81 -3.30 43.64
CA PHE A 726 12.13 -2.71 43.83
C PHE A 726 12.15 -1.68 44.99
N MET A 727 11.17 -0.78 45.03
CA MET A 727 11.04 0.23 46.06
C MET A 727 10.80 -0.39 47.45
N ALA A 728 10.05 -1.48 47.53
CA ALA A 728 9.87 -2.20 48.81
C ALA A 728 11.17 -2.81 49.33
N ALA A 729 12.07 -3.27 48.46
CA ALA A 729 13.38 -3.79 48.80
C ALA A 729 14.42 -2.70 49.10
N HIS A 730 14.22 -1.46 48.63
CA HIS A 730 15.16 -0.32 48.76
C HIS A 730 14.47 0.91 49.35
N PRO A 731 13.91 0.84 50.58
CA PRO A 731 13.11 1.93 51.13
C PRO A 731 13.93 3.20 51.30
N GLY A 732 13.38 4.33 50.84
CA GLY A 732 13.99 5.64 50.98
C GLY A 732 15.22 5.93 50.09
N GLN A 733 15.60 5.04 49.16
CA GLN A 733 16.77 5.24 48.30
C GLN A 733 16.45 5.93 46.98
N TYR A 734 15.23 5.72 46.46
CA TYR A 734 14.77 6.27 45.20
C TYR A 734 13.46 7.04 45.33
N ARG A 735 13.26 7.98 44.41
CA ARG A 735 11.99 8.69 44.20
C ARG A 735 11.36 8.11 42.92
N ALA A 736 10.04 7.93 42.90
CA ALA A 736 9.30 7.31 41.85
C ALA A 736 8.30 8.28 41.21
N HIS A 737 8.16 8.23 39.89
CA HIS A 737 7.08 8.85 39.16
C HIS A 737 6.65 7.98 37.97
N GLN A 738 5.34 7.84 37.77
CA GLN A 738 4.78 7.01 36.72
C GLN A 738 4.52 7.86 35.48
N TYR A 739 4.85 7.32 34.33
CA TYR A 739 4.68 7.91 33.01
C TYR A 739 4.00 6.92 32.09
N GLN A 740 3.38 7.43 31.03
CA GLN A 740 2.81 6.61 29.96
C GLN A 740 3.89 6.24 28.94
N LEU A 741 4.09 4.95 28.69
CA LEU A 741 5.01 4.47 27.66
C LEU A 741 4.35 4.44 26.29
N ARG A 742 3.16 3.85 26.23
CA ARG A 742 2.41 3.63 24.98
C ARG A 742 0.93 3.85 25.22
N SER A 743 0.23 4.26 24.16
CA SER A 743 -1.22 4.39 24.19
C SER A 743 -1.84 3.98 22.84
N TRP A 744 -3.12 3.62 22.90
CA TRP A 744 -3.87 3.22 21.70
C TRP A 744 -5.34 3.59 21.80
N TRP A 745 -6.00 3.56 20.61
CA TRP A 745 -7.40 3.89 20.46
C TRP A 745 -8.31 3.00 21.31
N ASP A 746 -9.42 3.60 21.75
CA ASP A 746 -10.53 2.88 22.34
C ASP A 746 -11.07 1.78 21.42
N GLN A 747 -11.16 0.57 21.93
CA GLN A 747 -11.60 -0.65 21.25
C GLN A 747 -13.04 -1.02 21.58
N GLY A 748 -13.88 -0.07 22.04
CA GLY A 748 -15.28 -0.30 22.36
C GLY A 748 -16.14 -0.78 21.18
N TYR A 749 -15.62 -0.69 19.95
CA TYR A 749 -16.21 -1.30 18.75
C TYR A 749 -15.99 -2.81 18.67
N PHE A 750 -15.19 -3.38 19.54
CA PHE A 750 -15.00 -4.84 19.61
C PHE A 750 -16.31 -5.52 20.03
N PRO A 751 -16.52 -6.78 19.61
CA PRO A 751 -17.64 -7.55 20.11
C PRO A 751 -17.54 -7.66 21.62
N PRO A 752 -18.66 -7.52 22.35
CA PRO A 752 -18.65 -7.78 23.77
C PRO A 752 -18.14 -9.19 24.01
N ALA A 753 -17.21 -9.34 24.97
CA ALA A 753 -16.68 -10.64 25.36
C ALA A 753 -17.84 -11.56 25.74
N CYS A 754 -18.07 -12.58 24.95
CA CYS A 754 -19.07 -13.60 25.23
C CYS A 754 -18.36 -14.88 25.60
N VAL A 755 -18.59 -15.37 26.79
CA VAL A 755 -18.14 -16.69 27.23
C VAL A 755 -19.29 -17.66 27.02
N SER A 756 -19.13 -18.63 26.12
CA SER A 756 -20.13 -19.69 25.93
C SER A 756 -20.24 -20.54 27.20
N THR A 757 -21.43 -20.59 27.76
CA THR A 757 -21.75 -21.43 28.91
C THR A 757 -22.69 -22.55 28.50
N ALA A 758 -22.82 -23.60 29.33
CA ALA A 758 -23.79 -24.68 29.08
C ALA A 758 -25.24 -24.19 28.96
N LYS A 759 -25.55 -22.99 29.45
CA LYS A 759 -26.90 -22.41 29.44
C LYS A 759 -27.08 -21.28 28.42
N GLN A 760 -25.98 -20.75 27.84
CA GLN A 760 -26.04 -19.62 26.92
C GLN A 760 -24.96 -19.79 25.85
N ALA A 761 -25.39 -20.08 24.63
CA ALA A 761 -24.49 -20.05 23.47
C ALA A 761 -24.16 -18.61 23.07
N CYS A 762 -22.90 -18.33 22.80
CA CYS A 762 -22.52 -17.05 22.21
C CYS A 762 -23.13 -16.91 20.81
N PRO A 763 -23.62 -15.74 20.43
CA PRO A 763 -24.08 -15.50 19.07
C PRO A 763 -22.95 -15.76 18.09
N PRO A 764 -23.25 -16.27 16.88
CA PRO A 764 -22.24 -16.42 15.84
C PRO A 764 -21.51 -15.11 15.59
N GLN A 765 -20.18 -15.17 15.37
CA GLN A 765 -19.33 -13.98 15.20
C GLN A 765 -19.81 -12.99 14.12
N TRP A 766 -20.57 -13.42 13.13
CA TRP A 766 -21.15 -12.53 12.12
C TRP A 766 -22.26 -11.60 12.64
N TRP A 767 -22.92 -11.91 13.75
CA TRP A 767 -23.87 -11.02 14.45
C TRP A 767 -23.17 -9.87 15.16
N VAL A 768 -21.92 -9.97 15.38
CA VAL A 768 -21.10 -8.96 16.01
C VAL A 768 -21.05 -7.65 15.21
N GLY A 769 -21.46 -7.65 13.95
CA GLY A 769 -21.62 -6.45 13.14
C GLY A 769 -22.63 -5.40 13.67
N VAL A 770 -23.47 -5.73 14.64
CA VAL A 770 -24.36 -4.76 15.31
C VAL A 770 -23.60 -3.96 16.37
N GLY A 771 -22.53 -4.54 16.96
CA GLY A 771 -21.73 -3.88 17.98
C GLY A 771 -21.16 -2.52 17.53
N PRO A 772 -20.47 -2.41 16.37
CA PRO A 772 -19.93 -1.14 15.90
C PRO A 772 -21.01 -0.10 15.59
N ALA A 773 -22.18 -0.49 15.12
CA ALA A 773 -23.28 0.43 14.86
C ALA A 773 -23.85 1.00 16.17
N LEU A 774 -24.01 0.18 17.21
CA LEU A 774 -24.40 0.62 18.54
C LEU A 774 -23.32 1.47 19.19
N TRP A 775 -22.06 1.08 19.07
CA TRP A 775 -20.93 1.85 19.57
C TRP A 775 -20.86 3.25 18.92
N LEU A 776 -21.01 3.37 17.60
CA LEU A 776 -21.11 4.66 16.93
C LEU A 776 -22.26 5.52 17.48
N SER A 777 -23.39 4.89 17.88
CA SER A 777 -24.56 5.61 18.40
C SER A 777 -24.43 5.99 19.87
N TYR A 778 -23.84 5.13 20.72
CA TYR A 778 -23.90 5.24 22.17
C TYR A 778 -22.54 5.17 22.90
N GLY A 779 -21.43 4.85 22.18
CA GLY A 779 -20.14 4.56 22.79
C GLY A 779 -20.13 3.19 23.45
N ASP A 780 -19.27 3.01 24.47
CA ASP A 780 -19.00 1.70 25.11
C ASP A 780 -20.16 1.14 25.92
N ASN A 781 -21.10 1.98 26.34
CA ASN A 781 -22.21 1.61 27.22
C ASN A 781 -23.57 1.86 26.54
N PRO A 782 -23.97 1.09 25.52
CA PRO A 782 -25.29 1.22 24.94
C PRO A 782 -26.38 0.85 25.96
N PRO A 783 -27.50 1.58 26.01
CA PRO A 783 -28.63 1.21 26.88
C PRO A 783 -29.18 -0.19 26.56
N PRO A 784 -29.77 -0.89 27.53
CA PRO A 784 -30.45 -2.15 27.27
C PRO A 784 -31.48 -2.02 26.14
N HIS A 785 -31.47 -2.97 25.20
CA HIS A 785 -32.35 -2.96 24.01
C HIS A 785 -32.15 -1.77 23.05
N ALA A 786 -30.99 -1.11 23.12
CA ALA A 786 -30.65 -0.01 22.19
C ALA A 786 -30.69 -0.47 20.73
N THR A 787 -31.21 0.39 19.87
CA THR A 787 -31.17 0.22 18.42
C THR A 787 -30.28 1.28 17.80
N PHE A 788 -29.72 1.01 16.63
CA PHE A 788 -28.92 1.99 15.91
C PHE A 788 -29.66 3.30 15.71
N ASN A 789 -29.02 4.40 16.09
CA ASN A 789 -29.55 5.75 15.94
C ASN A 789 -28.65 6.58 15.03
N LEU A 790 -29.08 6.81 13.79
CA LEU A 790 -28.31 7.53 12.78
C LEU A 790 -27.96 8.95 13.22
N GLY A 791 -28.88 9.67 13.87
CA GLY A 791 -28.66 11.04 14.33
C GLY A 791 -27.55 11.13 15.38
N ARG A 792 -27.57 10.22 16.37
CA ARG A 792 -26.52 10.13 17.39
C ARG A 792 -25.17 9.72 16.79
N ALA A 793 -25.16 8.69 15.94
CA ALA A 793 -23.94 8.23 15.28
C ALA A 793 -23.32 9.36 14.44
N THR A 794 -24.13 10.07 13.65
CA THR A 794 -23.68 11.21 12.86
C THR A 794 -23.11 12.33 13.75
N ALA A 795 -23.78 12.67 14.84
CA ALA A 795 -23.30 13.70 15.76
C ALA A 795 -21.98 13.33 16.43
N ARG A 796 -21.80 12.05 16.84
CA ARG A 796 -20.56 11.58 17.47
C ARG A 796 -19.41 11.56 16.46
N VAL A 797 -19.63 11.02 15.25
CA VAL A 797 -18.63 11.04 14.17
C VAL A 797 -18.29 12.48 13.79
N TRP A 798 -19.27 13.37 13.72
CA TRP A 798 -19.06 14.80 13.47
C TRP A 798 -18.17 15.44 14.53
N ASN A 799 -18.45 15.22 15.81
CA ASN A 799 -17.65 15.74 16.93
C ASN A 799 -16.24 15.15 16.93
N TRP A 800 -16.11 13.88 16.58
CA TRP A 800 -14.78 13.27 16.44
C TRP A 800 -14.01 13.88 15.25
N VAL A 801 -14.64 14.04 14.09
CA VAL A 801 -13.98 14.60 12.90
C VAL A 801 -13.43 16.01 13.17
N TRP A 802 -14.21 16.86 13.84
CA TRP A 802 -13.85 18.27 14.00
C TRP A 802 -13.14 18.60 15.32
N HIS A 803 -13.42 17.86 16.38
CA HIS A 803 -12.97 18.17 17.73
C HIS A 803 -12.19 17.02 18.38
N ARG A 804 -12.02 15.92 17.69
CA ARG A 804 -11.37 14.69 18.24
C ARG A 804 -11.97 14.26 19.58
N THR A 805 -13.26 14.54 19.81
CA THR A 805 -13.96 14.01 20.97
C THR A 805 -14.09 12.50 20.83
N PRO A 806 -13.58 11.70 21.78
CA PRO A 806 -13.63 10.24 21.69
C PRO A 806 -15.05 9.70 21.49
N ILE A 807 -15.20 8.69 20.65
CA ILE A 807 -16.49 8.02 20.43
C ILE A 807 -16.82 7.13 21.63
N GLY A 808 -15.81 6.43 22.19
CA GLY A 808 -15.89 5.67 23.42
C GLY A 808 -15.32 6.40 24.63
N ASN A 809 -15.18 5.73 25.76
CA ASN A 809 -14.67 6.28 27.02
C ASN A 809 -13.36 5.62 27.46
N GLY A 810 -13.00 4.51 26.86
CA GLY A 810 -11.82 3.74 27.19
C GLY A 810 -10.68 3.95 26.21
N TYR A 811 -9.47 3.83 26.71
CA TYR A 811 -8.27 3.68 25.87
C TYR A 811 -7.30 2.74 26.60
N GLY A 812 -6.47 2.05 25.83
CA GLY A 812 -5.39 1.24 26.36
C GLY A 812 -4.15 2.10 26.60
N SER A 813 -3.47 1.83 27.70
CA SER A 813 -2.14 2.38 27.97
C SER A 813 -1.23 1.29 28.54
N TYR A 814 0.05 1.49 28.32
CA TYR A 814 1.12 0.75 28.96
C TYR A 814 2.04 1.78 29.59
N ASP A 815 2.24 1.68 30.92
CA ASP A 815 2.90 2.68 31.71
C ASP A 815 4.26 2.18 32.19
N PHE A 816 5.19 3.08 32.45
CA PHE A 816 6.47 2.82 33.09
C PHE A 816 6.69 3.75 34.27
N THR A 817 7.56 3.35 35.20
CA THR A 817 7.95 4.14 36.35
C THR A 817 9.41 4.52 36.24
N LEU A 818 9.66 5.82 36.28
CA LEU A 818 10.99 6.41 36.43
C LEU A 818 11.35 6.42 37.93
N LEU A 819 12.37 5.66 38.32
CA LEU A 819 12.98 5.71 39.61
C LEU A 819 14.28 6.49 39.55
N VAL A 820 14.42 7.49 40.38
CA VAL A 820 15.61 8.33 40.47
C VAL A 820 16.26 8.19 41.84
N ARG A 821 17.54 7.80 41.89
CA ARG A 821 18.29 7.68 43.11
C ARG A 821 18.39 9.05 43.82
N ASN A 822 18.23 9.05 45.14
CA ASN A 822 18.35 10.28 45.91
C ASN A 822 19.74 10.90 45.71
N GLY A 823 19.78 12.24 45.47
CA GLY A 823 20.98 12.96 45.15
C GLY A 823 21.24 13.22 43.67
N VAL A 824 20.56 12.47 42.76
CA VAL A 824 20.58 12.75 41.31
C VAL A 824 19.67 13.95 41.03
N PRO A 825 20.12 14.98 40.29
CA PRO A 825 19.36 16.21 40.07
C PRO A 825 18.29 16.08 38.99
N ILE A 826 17.43 15.06 39.08
CA ILE A 826 16.24 14.85 38.26
C ILE A 826 15.03 14.96 39.18
N GLN A 827 14.06 15.76 38.78
CA GLN A 827 12.70 15.64 39.34
C GLN A 827 11.95 14.60 38.53
N PRO A 828 11.54 13.51 39.17
CA PRO A 828 10.82 12.45 38.49
C PRO A 828 9.51 12.93 37.85
#